data_a65006d9a93331bbdd69aa3e7cdade92
#
_entry.id   a65006d9a93331bbdd69aa3e7cdade92
#
_cell.length_a   1.000
_cell.length_b   1.000
_cell.length_c   1.000
_cell.angle_alpha   90.00
_cell.angle_beta   90.00
_cell.angle_gamma   90.00
#
_symmetry.space_group_name_H-M   'P 1'
#
loop_
_entity.id
_entity.type
_entity.pdbx_description
1 polymer ?
#
loop_
_entity_poly.entity_id
_entity_poly.type
_entity_poly.pdbx_seq_one_letter_code
_entity_poly.pdbx_strand_id
1 'polypeptide(L)'
;MKIVNKSLRKKDAMQLVTGQPVYTEDLVPNDCLIVKVLRSPHANAIIESINTTIAAKVPDIEAIFTWEDVDQDAPRCTYAGQTYPEPSPYDRLLLDRHVRFGGDIVAIVAGKTEKAVDKALSMIKVKYNVLDAVLDFHKALDNPLLVHPEDTWVANCPVGADNKRNLCASETIEDGDVDKILSECDIVIEQTTRTKAVQQDMMEPFVTYCSIDTYGRLNILSSTQIVFHCRRIVAQALHIPKSMVRVVKPRIGGGFGAKQSCVSEMYPAFVTWKTKKPSKMVFSRYECHIASSPRHEMEVKVRLGATKEGKIRAIDLYTLSNTGAYGEHGPTTVGLSGHKSIPLYRTEAFRFGYDVVYTNLQAAGAYRGYGAPQGIFAVETAVNDLAARLKMDPIKLREMNITREGDIMPAYYGAPNTSCCLDKCLAQVREMSGWDEKFPLRKMPNGKVRTMGVAIAMQGSAIPFLDVGGATLRLNDDGHYTLLIGAADMGTGCDTILAQMAAEVLECDFNNVMVFGADTDASPYDSGSYASSTTYITGKAVEVCAQRLRGKICQLGARLLECPVEQVVFDGKEVRDTVSDKAVTLFDVAVASQMNNDIALTETVEQNSVLSPPPFMAGVAEVETDLLTGEAQVLNFYGSVDCGTPINPHLAKVQTEGGVLQGIGMALMENVTYSPKGRVYENSFMQYKVPSREDFGHIHIDFASSYEESGPFGAKSVGELVINTPAPAIADAIYQATGKRFYTLPITPEKIALGIDE
;
A
#
# COMPACT_ATOMS: atom_id res chain seq x y z
N MET A 1 26.76 -4.83 -13.95
CA MET A 1 25.54 -5.63 -13.88
C MET A 1 25.13 -6.04 -15.29
N LYS A 2 24.88 -7.34 -15.50
CA LYS A 2 24.53 -7.91 -16.83
C LYS A 2 23.00 -7.93 -17.05
N ILE A 3 22.23 -8.16 -15.98
CA ILE A 3 20.78 -8.40 -15.99
C ILE A 3 20.04 -7.36 -15.15
N VAL A 4 20.52 -7.04 -13.96
CA VAL A 4 20.01 -5.94 -13.12
C VAL A 4 20.23 -4.61 -13.80
N ASN A 5 19.32 -3.66 -13.63
CA ASN A 5 19.26 -2.38 -14.31
C ASN A 5 19.04 -2.51 -15.84
N LYS A 6 18.31 -3.56 -16.26
CA LYS A 6 17.88 -3.75 -17.65
C LYS A 6 16.36 -3.84 -17.72
N SER A 7 15.78 -3.28 -18.78
CA SER A 7 14.35 -3.29 -19.03
C SER A 7 13.91 -4.63 -19.64
N LEU A 8 13.80 -5.67 -18.83
CA LEU A 8 13.32 -6.97 -19.25
C LEU A 8 11.80 -7.04 -19.22
N ARG A 9 11.23 -7.86 -20.13
CA ARG A 9 9.78 -8.13 -20.15
C ARG A 9 9.36 -8.85 -18.87
N LYS A 10 8.15 -8.55 -18.36
CA LYS A 10 7.55 -9.32 -17.27
C LYS A 10 7.49 -10.80 -17.62
N LYS A 11 7.79 -11.67 -16.65
CA LYS A 11 7.79 -13.13 -16.86
C LYS A 11 6.45 -13.68 -17.32
N ASP A 12 5.36 -13.08 -16.85
CA ASP A 12 3.98 -13.45 -17.15
C ASP A 12 3.32 -12.61 -18.25
N ALA A 13 4.09 -11.76 -18.93
CA ALA A 13 3.52 -10.82 -19.91
C ALA A 13 2.71 -11.50 -21.01
N MET A 14 3.18 -12.65 -21.53
CA MET A 14 2.50 -13.37 -22.60
C MET A 14 1.18 -13.98 -22.13
N GLN A 15 1.16 -14.57 -20.92
CA GLN A 15 -0.05 -15.15 -20.34
C GLN A 15 -1.12 -14.07 -20.14
N LEU A 16 -0.72 -12.90 -19.64
CA LEU A 16 -1.64 -11.78 -19.41
C LEU A 16 -2.23 -11.23 -20.72
N VAL A 17 -1.40 -10.95 -21.74
CA VAL A 17 -1.88 -10.35 -23.00
C VAL A 17 -2.62 -11.32 -23.90
N THR A 18 -2.45 -12.63 -23.71
CA THR A 18 -3.17 -13.69 -24.46
C THR A 18 -4.41 -14.19 -23.72
N GLY A 19 -4.73 -13.62 -22.53
CA GLY A 19 -5.94 -13.94 -21.77
C GLY A 19 -5.94 -15.34 -21.16
N GLN A 20 -4.77 -15.86 -20.75
CA GLN A 20 -4.72 -17.13 -20.02
C GLN A 20 -5.40 -16.99 -18.65
N PRO A 21 -6.07 -18.04 -18.14
CA PRO A 21 -6.69 -18.03 -16.83
C PRO A 21 -5.60 -17.98 -15.74
N VAL A 22 -5.48 -16.86 -15.03
CA VAL A 22 -4.42 -16.62 -14.05
C VAL A 22 -4.92 -15.97 -12.77
N TYR A 23 -6.08 -15.32 -12.79
CA TYR A 23 -6.67 -14.64 -11.64
C TYR A 23 -7.48 -15.61 -10.78
N THR A 24 -7.80 -15.19 -9.56
CA THR A 24 -8.48 -16.06 -8.59
C THR A 24 -9.77 -16.66 -9.15
N GLU A 25 -10.63 -15.86 -9.77
CA GLU A 25 -11.91 -16.34 -10.29
C GLU A 25 -11.76 -17.31 -11.48
N ASP A 26 -10.73 -17.13 -12.29
CA ASP A 26 -10.42 -18.03 -13.42
C ASP A 26 -10.08 -19.46 -12.98
N LEU A 27 -9.57 -19.60 -11.74
CA LEU A 27 -9.06 -20.87 -11.21
C LEU A 27 -10.07 -21.57 -10.28
N VAL A 28 -11.23 -20.98 -10.05
CA VAL A 28 -12.27 -21.53 -9.17
C VAL A 28 -13.08 -22.59 -9.89
N PRO A 29 -13.27 -23.82 -9.30
CA PRO A 29 -14.17 -24.82 -9.84
C PRO A 29 -15.62 -24.33 -9.87
N ASN A 30 -16.37 -24.77 -10.89
CA ASN A 30 -17.76 -24.34 -11.10
C ASN A 30 -18.77 -24.96 -10.09
N ASP A 31 -18.38 -26.00 -9.36
CA ASP A 31 -19.24 -26.78 -8.44
C ASP A 31 -19.10 -26.33 -6.97
N CYS A 32 -18.74 -25.09 -6.71
CA CYS A 32 -18.66 -24.53 -5.36
C CYS A 32 -19.92 -23.74 -4.97
N LEU A 33 -20.12 -23.55 -3.68
CA LEU A 33 -21.16 -22.66 -3.16
C LEU A 33 -20.82 -21.21 -3.46
N ILE A 34 -21.82 -20.45 -3.87
CA ILE A 34 -21.74 -18.98 -3.98
C ILE A 34 -22.08 -18.38 -2.61
N VAL A 35 -21.20 -17.54 -2.11
CA VAL A 35 -21.38 -16.82 -0.84
C VAL A 35 -21.65 -15.36 -1.12
N LYS A 36 -22.74 -14.84 -0.58
CA LYS A 36 -23.05 -13.40 -0.53
C LYS A 36 -23.48 -13.00 0.88
N VAL A 37 -23.49 -11.71 1.16
CA VAL A 37 -23.79 -11.18 2.49
C VAL A 37 -24.95 -10.18 2.44
N LEU A 38 -25.77 -10.21 3.50
CA LEU A 38 -26.71 -9.14 3.77
C LEU A 38 -25.99 -8.04 4.53
N ARG A 39 -26.14 -6.79 4.08
CA ARG A 39 -25.48 -5.63 4.69
C ARG A 39 -26.48 -4.73 5.41
N SER A 40 -26.01 -4.09 6.50
CA SER A 40 -26.79 -3.11 7.26
C SER A 40 -27.13 -1.88 6.42
N PRO A 41 -28.38 -1.43 6.42
CA PRO A 41 -28.76 -0.14 5.88
C PRO A 41 -28.54 1.01 6.89
N HIS A 42 -28.16 0.71 8.14
CA HIS A 42 -28.02 1.66 9.23
C HIS A 42 -26.55 1.86 9.61
N ALA A 43 -26.21 3.07 9.97
CA ALA A 43 -24.86 3.43 10.43
C ALA A 43 -24.56 2.92 11.85
N ASN A 44 -25.58 2.83 12.70
CA ASN A 44 -25.45 2.33 14.07
C ASN A 44 -26.77 1.67 14.49
N ALA A 45 -26.74 0.37 14.77
CA ALA A 45 -27.94 -0.35 15.22
C ALA A 45 -27.61 -1.67 15.93
N ILE A 46 -28.46 -2.06 16.85
CA ILE A 46 -28.46 -3.41 17.44
C ILE A 46 -29.48 -4.27 16.69
N ILE A 47 -29.08 -5.43 16.23
CA ILE A 47 -29.96 -6.41 15.63
C ILE A 47 -30.81 -7.05 16.76
N GLU A 48 -32.13 -6.78 16.76
CA GLU A 48 -33.04 -7.39 17.73
C GLU A 48 -33.39 -8.84 17.33
N SER A 49 -33.67 -9.06 16.06
CA SER A 49 -33.96 -10.40 15.52
C SER A 49 -33.74 -10.46 14.01
N ILE A 50 -33.40 -11.66 13.53
CA ILE A 50 -33.29 -11.99 12.11
C ILE A 50 -34.21 -13.18 11.81
N ASN A 51 -35.12 -13.03 10.84
CA ASN A 51 -35.97 -14.10 10.38
C ASN A 51 -35.50 -14.65 9.03
N THR A 52 -34.91 -15.82 9.03
CA THR A 52 -34.39 -16.53 7.86
C THR A 52 -35.31 -17.66 7.38
N THR A 53 -36.43 -17.90 8.04
CA THR A 53 -37.30 -19.09 7.83
C THR A 53 -37.75 -19.27 6.39
N ILE A 54 -38.10 -18.19 5.70
CA ILE A 54 -38.52 -18.23 4.28
C ILE A 54 -37.32 -18.33 3.37
N ALA A 55 -36.26 -17.58 3.66
CA ALA A 55 -35.01 -17.58 2.89
C ALA A 55 -34.35 -18.98 2.85
N ALA A 56 -34.38 -19.71 3.98
CA ALA A 56 -33.82 -21.05 4.07
C ALA A 56 -34.60 -22.10 3.25
N LYS A 57 -35.86 -21.80 2.84
CA LYS A 57 -36.68 -22.69 1.98
C LYS A 57 -36.45 -22.42 0.48
N VAL A 58 -35.67 -21.44 0.10
CA VAL A 58 -35.32 -21.19 -1.31
C VAL A 58 -34.53 -22.40 -1.82
N PRO A 59 -34.94 -23.03 -2.94
CA PRO A 59 -34.17 -24.13 -3.53
C PRO A 59 -32.71 -23.74 -3.78
N ASP A 60 -31.81 -24.69 -3.61
CA ASP A 60 -30.34 -24.53 -3.78
C ASP A 60 -29.65 -23.69 -2.71
N ILE A 61 -30.33 -23.26 -1.65
CA ILE A 61 -29.69 -22.68 -0.47
C ILE A 61 -29.13 -23.81 0.40
N GLU A 62 -27.86 -23.68 0.76
CA GLU A 62 -27.12 -24.62 1.60
C GLU A 62 -27.14 -24.19 3.08
N ALA A 63 -26.85 -22.92 3.34
CA ALA A 63 -26.76 -22.39 4.69
C ALA A 63 -27.00 -20.86 4.73
N ILE A 64 -27.53 -20.42 5.87
CA ILE A 64 -27.63 -19.00 6.22
C ILE A 64 -27.06 -18.86 7.64
N PHE A 65 -26.08 -17.98 7.82
CA PHE A 65 -25.46 -17.72 9.12
C PHE A 65 -25.73 -16.27 9.55
N THR A 66 -25.91 -16.09 10.84
CA THR A 66 -26.21 -14.80 11.49
C THR A 66 -25.31 -14.62 12.71
N TRP A 67 -25.45 -13.51 13.43
CA TRP A 67 -24.72 -13.28 14.67
C TRP A 67 -24.96 -14.40 15.73
N GLU A 68 -26.04 -15.14 15.66
CA GLU A 68 -26.35 -16.27 16.55
C GLU A 68 -25.42 -17.48 16.31
N ASP A 69 -24.75 -17.56 15.17
CA ASP A 69 -23.80 -18.62 14.81
C ASP A 69 -22.36 -18.33 15.24
N VAL A 70 -22.12 -17.16 15.84
CA VAL A 70 -20.82 -16.68 16.34
C VAL A 70 -20.93 -16.33 17.82
N ASP A 71 -19.98 -16.78 18.61
CA ASP A 71 -19.89 -16.40 20.01
C ASP A 71 -19.62 -14.89 20.15
N GLN A 72 -20.59 -14.16 20.70
CA GLN A 72 -20.52 -12.70 20.85
C GLN A 72 -19.55 -12.24 21.94
N ASP A 73 -19.19 -13.12 22.88
CA ASP A 73 -18.23 -12.89 23.95
C ASP A 73 -16.81 -13.39 23.58
N ALA A 74 -16.64 -13.93 22.37
CA ALA A 74 -15.35 -14.38 21.88
C ALA A 74 -14.36 -13.21 21.75
N PRO A 75 -13.04 -13.49 21.88
CA PRO A 75 -12.01 -12.50 21.58
C PRO A 75 -12.18 -11.93 20.17
N ARG A 76 -12.19 -10.61 20.07
CA ARG A 76 -12.24 -9.90 18.79
C ARG A 76 -10.93 -10.05 18.04
N CYS A 77 -10.95 -9.79 16.73
CA CYS A 77 -9.76 -9.76 15.88
C CYS A 77 -9.68 -8.43 15.12
N THR A 78 -8.55 -8.18 14.48
CA THR A 78 -8.40 -7.12 13.47
C THR A 78 -8.31 -7.77 12.10
N TYR A 79 -8.80 -7.09 11.06
CA TYR A 79 -8.66 -7.56 9.67
C TYR A 79 -7.43 -6.95 8.97
N ALA A 80 -6.76 -6.00 9.59
CA ALA A 80 -5.54 -5.40 9.08
C ALA A 80 -4.38 -6.41 9.05
N GLY A 81 -3.80 -6.60 7.89
CA GLY A 81 -2.61 -7.43 7.69
C GLY A 81 -1.35 -6.59 7.71
N GLN A 82 -0.71 -6.57 8.86
CA GLN A 82 0.58 -5.92 9.07
C GLN A 82 1.39 -6.70 10.12
N THR A 83 2.35 -6.08 10.76
CA THR A 83 3.21 -6.70 11.78
C THR A 83 2.43 -7.47 12.85
N TYR A 84 3.11 -8.32 13.62
CA TYR A 84 2.49 -9.04 14.73
C TYR A 84 3.34 -8.84 16.02
N PRO A 85 2.70 -8.46 17.16
CA PRO A 85 1.28 -8.11 17.30
C PRO A 85 0.92 -6.89 16.44
N GLU A 86 -0.31 -6.86 15.97
CA GLU A 86 -0.79 -5.72 15.19
C GLU A 86 -0.93 -4.49 16.07
N PRO A 87 -0.45 -3.31 15.61
CA PRO A 87 -0.72 -2.05 16.28
C PRO A 87 -2.19 -1.62 16.20
N SER A 88 -2.99 -2.25 15.33
CA SER A 88 -4.43 -2.00 15.24
C SER A 88 -5.18 -2.62 16.42
N PRO A 89 -6.22 -1.96 16.95
CA PRO A 89 -7.11 -2.58 17.93
C PRO A 89 -7.82 -3.82 17.40
N TYR A 90 -8.10 -4.77 18.29
CA TYR A 90 -8.92 -5.95 18.03
C TYR A 90 -10.37 -5.59 18.33
N ASP A 91 -11.11 -5.21 17.30
CA ASP A 91 -12.43 -4.58 17.41
C ASP A 91 -13.54 -5.29 16.60
N ARG A 92 -13.21 -6.38 15.84
CA ARG A 92 -14.15 -7.09 14.98
C ARG A 92 -14.50 -8.48 15.46
N LEU A 93 -15.78 -8.84 15.26
CA LEU A 93 -16.27 -10.22 15.16
C LEU A 93 -16.60 -10.53 13.70
N LEU A 94 -16.66 -11.82 13.36
CA LEU A 94 -17.02 -12.27 12.02
C LEU A 94 -18.47 -11.85 11.66
N LEU A 95 -19.38 -12.00 12.60
CA LEU A 95 -20.78 -11.53 12.58
C LEU A 95 -21.09 -10.95 13.96
N ASP A 96 -21.34 -9.66 14.00
CA ASP A 96 -21.65 -8.95 15.25
C ASP A 96 -23.13 -8.57 15.30
N ARG A 97 -23.71 -8.67 16.48
CA ARG A 97 -25.07 -8.20 16.74
C ARG A 97 -25.18 -6.68 16.65
N HIS A 98 -24.09 -5.96 16.91
CA HIS A 98 -23.98 -4.51 16.80
C HIS A 98 -23.38 -4.15 15.43
N VAL A 99 -24.19 -3.60 14.54
CA VAL A 99 -23.72 -3.05 13.25
C VAL A 99 -23.31 -1.61 13.45
N ARG A 100 -22.12 -1.23 12.92
CA ARG A 100 -21.43 0.02 13.23
C ARG A 100 -21.27 0.98 12.06
N PHE A 101 -21.61 0.53 10.83
CA PHE A 101 -21.66 1.42 9.66
C PHE A 101 -22.65 0.93 8.60
N GLY A 102 -23.05 1.84 7.71
CA GLY A 102 -23.90 1.48 6.57
C GLY A 102 -23.13 0.65 5.53
N GLY A 103 -23.30 -0.66 5.57
CA GLY A 103 -22.52 -1.63 4.79
C GLY A 103 -21.96 -2.77 5.62
N ASP A 104 -22.06 -2.68 6.94
CA ASP A 104 -21.64 -3.75 7.87
C ASP A 104 -22.43 -5.04 7.66
N ILE A 105 -21.86 -6.19 7.98
CA ILE A 105 -22.42 -7.49 7.63
C ILE A 105 -23.40 -7.96 8.69
N VAL A 106 -24.57 -8.40 8.23
CA VAL A 106 -25.71 -8.83 9.06
C VAL A 106 -25.94 -10.34 8.98
N ALA A 107 -25.78 -10.93 7.79
CA ALA A 107 -25.92 -12.35 7.56
C ALA A 107 -25.08 -12.81 6.36
N ILE A 108 -24.70 -14.09 6.39
CA ILE A 108 -24.00 -14.77 5.28
C ILE A 108 -24.97 -15.79 4.69
N VAL A 109 -25.14 -15.78 3.37
CA VAL A 109 -25.97 -16.75 2.65
C VAL A 109 -25.09 -17.52 1.66
N ALA A 110 -25.18 -18.85 1.71
CA ALA A 110 -24.45 -19.74 0.83
C ALA A 110 -25.44 -20.64 0.06
N GLY A 111 -25.26 -20.76 -1.25
CA GLY A 111 -26.11 -21.56 -2.12
C GLY A 111 -25.40 -21.96 -3.41
N LYS A 112 -26.04 -22.86 -4.19
CA LYS A 112 -25.45 -23.41 -5.42
C LYS A 112 -25.45 -22.45 -6.61
N THR A 113 -26.36 -21.47 -6.61
CA THR A 113 -26.50 -20.51 -7.70
C THR A 113 -26.63 -19.09 -7.17
N GLU A 114 -26.08 -18.13 -7.90
CA GLU A 114 -26.18 -16.71 -7.57
C GLU A 114 -27.65 -16.26 -7.46
N LYS A 115 -28.49 -16.69 -8.39
CA LYS A 115 -29.94 -16.40 -8.39
C LYS A 115 -30.64 -16.88 -7.14
N ALA A 116 -30.30 -18.06 -6.63
CA ALA A 116 -30.89 -18.61 -5.39
C ALA A 116 -30.43 -17.79 -4.18
N VAL A 117 -29.15 -17.45 -4.12
CA VAL A 117 -28.56 -16.65 -3.03
C VAL A 117 -29.17 -15.24 -3.00
N ASP A 118 -29.29 -14.55 -4.14
CA ASP A 118 -29.90 -13.22 -4.24
C ASP A 118 -31.39 -13.26 -3.82
N LYS A 119 -32.12 -14.29 -4.25
CA LYS A 119 -33.51 -14.50 -3.83
C LYS A 119 -33.61 -14.70 -2.31
N ALA A 120 -32.74 -15.53 -1.73
CA ALA A 120 -32.74 -15.76 -0.29
C ALA A 120 -32.41 -14.48 0.48
N LEU A 121 -31.39 -13.73 0.08
CA LEU A 121 -31.03 -12.44 0.68
C LEU A 121 -32.22 -11.48 0.72
N SER A 122 -32.98 -11.39 -0.37
CA SER A 122 -34.17 -10.51 -0.44
C SER A 122 -35.32 -10.92 0.48
N MET A 123 -35.32 -12.18 0.98
CA MET A 123 -36.35 -12.73 1.85
C MET A 123 -36.00 -12.70 3.34
N ILE A 124 -34.75 -12.39 3.69
CA ILE A 124 -34.32 -12.21 5.08
C ILE A 124 -34.96 -10.93 5.62
N LYS A 125 -35.61 -11.05 6.80
CA LYS A 125 -36.18 -9.89 7.49
C LYS A 125 -35.39 -9.64 8.77
N VAL A 126 -34.92 -8.42 8.94
CA VAL A 126 -34.15 -7.99 10.10
C VAL A 126 -34.93 -6.92 10.85
N LYS A 127 -35.03 -7.06 12.15
CA LYS A 127 -35.54 -6.03 13.05
C LYS A 127 -34.36 -5.37 13.75
N TYR A 128 -34.25 -4.06 13.60
CA TYR A 128 -33.18 -3.27 14.17
C TYR A 128 -33.71 -2.34 15.26
N ASN A 129 -32.96 -2.21 16.34
CA ASN A 129 -33.01 -1.05 17.22
C ASN A 129 -31.96 -0.05 16.71
N VAL A 130 -32.41 0.96 15.98
CA VAL A 130 -31.53 1.97 15.38
C VAL A 130 -31.11 2.96 16.45
N LEU A 131 -29.81 3.20 16.53
CA LEU A 131 -29.18 4.11 17.50
C LEU A 131 -28.72 5.38 16.79
N ASP A 132 -28.46 6.43 17.58
CA ASP A 132 -27.76 7.61 17.09
C ASP A 132 -26.32 7.24 16.66
N ALA A 133 -25.80 7.97 15.68
CA ALA A 133 -24.52 7.65 15.04
C ALA A 133 -23.55 8.84 15.08
N VAL A 134 -22.28 8.58 15.30
CA VAL A 134 -21.19 9.54 15.19
C VAL A 134 -20.71 9.54 13.74
N LEU A 135 -21.09 10.55 12.95
CA LEU A 135 -20.77 10.66 11.53
C LEU A 135 -19.74 11.77 11.22
N ASP A 136 -19.51 12.68 12.15
CA ASP A 136 -18.54 13.78 12.04
C ASP A 136 -17.33 13.47 12.92
N PHE A 137 -16.19 13.20 12.29
CA PHE A 137 -14.98 12.79 13.03
C PHE A 137 -14.40 13.93 13.90
N HIS A 138 -14.71 15.21 13.60
CA HIS A 138 -14.33 16.33 14.45
C HIS A 138 -15.06 16.34 15.81
N LYS A 139 -16.17 15.60 15.90
CA LYS A 139 -16.98 15.46 17.12
C LYS A 139 -16.90 14.06 17.73
N ALA A 140 -16.00 13.21 17.23
CA ALA A 140 -15.93 11.80 17.64
C ALA A 140 -15.15 11.64 18.95
N LEU A 141 -14.03 12.35 19.11
CA LEU A 141 -13.22 12.28 20.33
C LEU A 141 -14.03 12.76 21.55
N ASP A 142 -14.00 11.95 22.59
CA ASP A 142 -14.74 12.19 23.86
C ASP A 142 -16.26 12.32 23.68
N ASN A 143 -16.82 11.83 22.57
CA ASN A 143 -18.25 11.79 22.35
C ASN A 143 -18.91 10.77 23.31
N PRO A 144 -20.05 11.11 23.95
CA PRO A 144 -20.75 10.16 24.82
C PRO A 144 -21.33 8.94 24.08
N LEU A 145 -21.55 9.05 22.76
CA LEU A 145 -21.92 7.90 21.92
C LEU A 145 -20.67 7.14 21.52
N LEU A 146 -20.51 5.93 22.03
CA LEU A 146 -19.35 5.09 21.76
C LEU A 146 -19.60 4.18 20.59
N VAL A 147 -18.64 4.11 19.65
CA VAL A 147 -18.65 3.17 18.51
C VAL A 147 -18.33 1.76 19.02
N HIS A 148 -17.42 1.64 19.99
CA HIS A 148 -17.02 0.38 20.63
C HIS A 148 -17.23 0.44 22.15
N PRO A 149 -18.48 0.23 22.64
CA PRO A 149 -18.76 0.22 24.08
C PRO A 149 -18.36 -1.09 24.79
N GLU A 150 -18.11 -2.18 24.02
CA GLU A 150 -17.86 -3.52 24.54
C GLU A 150 -16.51 -3.67 25.26
N ASP A 151 -16.48 -4.51 26.30
CA ASP A 151 -15.30 -4.82 27.09
C ASP A 151 -14.36 -5.84 26.39
N THR A 152 -14.83 -6.50 25.32
CA THR A 152 -14.03 -7.42 24.49
C THR A 152 -13.13 -6.71 23.47
N TRP A 153 -13.23 -5.37 23.33
CA TRP A 153 -12.32 -4.55 22.58
C TRP A 153 -10.95 -4.46 23.28
N VAL A 154 -9.85 -4.65 22.53
CA VAL A 154 -8.49 -4.67 23.09
C VAL A 154 -7.50 -4.02 22.10
N ALA A 155 -6.57 -3.21 22.63
CA ALA A 155 -5.37 -2.79 21.92
C ALA A 155 -4.15 -3.55 22.47
N ASN A 156 -3.50 -4.36 21.65
CA ASN A 156 -2.35 -5.19 22.06
C ASN A 156 -1.01 -4.46 21.98
N CYS A 157 -0.99 -3.28 21.36
CA CYS A 157 0.19 -2.41 21.27
C CYS A 157 -0.09 -1.06 21.94
N PRO A 158 0.94 -0.38 22.49
CA PRO A 158 0.79 0.92 23.15
C PRO A 158 0.65 2.05 22.12
N VAL A 159 -0.47 2.10 21.43
CA VAL A 159 -0.77 3.12 20.40
C VAL A 159 -1.58 4.31 20.93
N GLY A 160 -1.72 4.46 22.25
CA GLY A 160 -2.54 5.52 22.86
C GLY A 160 -4.04 5.36 22.63
N ALA A 161 -4.51 4.13 22.39
CA ALA A 161 -5.92 3.84 22.12
C ALA A 161 -6.77 3.82 23.37
N ASP A 162 -8.02 4.32 23.27
CA ASP A 162 -9.04 4.29 24.33
C ASP A 162 -10.45 4.27 23.71
N ASN A 163 -11.09 3.10 23.69
CA ASN A 163 -12.43 2.96 23.12
C ASN A 163 -13.51 3.77 23.86
N LYS A 164 -13.32 4.08 25.14
CA LYS A 164 -14.26 4.91 25.92
C LYS A 164 -14.20 6.40 25.56
N ARG A 165 -13.22 6.77 24.73
CA ARG A 165 -13.06 8.11 24.16
C ARG A 165 -13.30 8.15 22.64
N ASN A 166 -13.72 7.05 22.03
CA ASN A 166 -13.70 6.83 20.57
C ASN A 166 -12.31 7.05 19.94
N LEU A 167 -11.24 6.76 20.69
CA LEU A 167 -9.86 6.98 20.28
C LEU A 167 -9.22 5.64 19.87
N CYS A 168 -8.86 5.52 18.58
CA CYS A 168 -8.19 4.36 18.02
C CYS A 168 -6.67 4.41 18.24
N ALA A 169 -6.09 5.60 18.16
CA ALA A 169 -4.68 5.84 18.46
C ALA A 169 -4.43 7.32 18.74
N SER A 170 -3.37 7.60 19.49
CA SER A 170 -2.88 8.96 19.76
C SER A 170 -1.40 8.92 20.09
N GLU A 171 -0.63 9.85 19.55
CA GLU A 171 0.79 9.99 19.86
C GLU A 171 1.22 11.44 19.67
N THR A 172 2.21 11.87 20.44
CA THR A 172 2.92 13.14 20.23
C THR A 172 4.41 12.92 20.40
N ILE A 173 5.18 13.37 19.43
CA ILE A 173 6.64 13.30 19.40
C ILE A 173 7.17 14.70 19.14
N GLU A 174 8.22 15.10 19.85
CA GLU A 174 8.87 16.38 19.62
C GLU A 174 10.39 16.27 19.84
N ASP A 175 11.12 17.13 19.14
CA ASP A 175 12.55 17.33 19.32
C ASP A 175 12.83 18.84 19.26
N GLY A 176 13.50 19.37 20.30
CA GLY A 176 13.73 20.80 20.47
C GLY A 176 12.51 21.57 21.02
N ASP A 177 12.70 22.86 21.28
CA ASP A 177 11.64 23.78 21.79
C ASP A 177 10.95 24.48 20.61
N VAL A 178 9.92 23.82 20.07
CA VAL A 178 9.21 24.26 18.87
C VAL A 178 8.55 25.64 19.06
N ASP A 179 7.90 25.87 20.20
CA ASP A 179 7.18 27.12 20.43
C ASP A 179 8.14 28.30 20.58
N LYS A 180 9.29 28.10 21.23
CA LYS A 180 10.35 29.10 21.30
C LYS A 180 10.88 29.44 19.93
N ILE A 181 11.28 28.43 19.14
CA ILE A 181 11.84 28.64 17.81
C ILE A 181 10.85 29.31 16.88
N LEU A 182 9.56 28.91 16.90
CA LEU A 182 8.51 29.56 16.12
C LEU A 182 8.36 31.04 16.51
N SER A 183 8.45 31.39 17.81
CA SER A 183 8.38 32.77 18.26
C SER A 183 9.55 33.64 17.83
N GLU A 184 10.70 33.04 17.52
CA GLU A 184 11.92 33.70 17.02
C GLU A 184 11.98 33.81 15.50
N CYS A 185 11.07 33.16 14.77
CA CYS A 185 11.03 33.16 13.32
C CYS A 185 10.51 34.49 12.76
N ASP A 186 11.09 34.96 11.64
CA ASP A 186 10.63 36.15 10.93
C ASP A 186 9.28 35.91 10.24
N ILE A 187 9.02 34.69 9.81
CA ILE A 187 7.78 34.27 9.12
C ILE A 187 7.30 32.96 9.73
N VAL A 188 6.02 32.91 10.07
CA VAL A 188 5.33 31.68 10.44
C VAL A 188 4.17 31.49 9.45
N ILE A 189 4.11 30.33 8.81
CA ILE A 189 2.99 29.87 8.01
C ILE A 189 2.13 29.00 8.91
N GLU A 190 0.85 29.34 9.02
CA GLU A 190 -0.14 28.52 9.72
C GLU A 190 -1.28 28.18 8.77
N GLN A 191 -1.59 26.90 8.62
CA GLN A 191 -2.66 26.43 7.75
C GLN A 191 -3.24 25.10 8.23
N THR A 192 -4.45 24.83 7.75
CA THR A 192 -5.12 23.54 7.93
C THR A 192 -5.49 23.00 6.56
N THR A 193 -4.98 21.80 6.24
CA THR A 193 -5.35 21.10 5.01
C THR A 193 -6.32 19.98 5.31
N ARG A 194 -7.19 19.66 4.33
CA ARG A 194 -8.15 18.57 4.41
C ARG A 194 -8.07 17.69 3.18
N THR A 195 -8.08 16.39 3.42
CA THR A 195 -8.11 15.38 2.36
C THR A 195 -9.27 14.44 2.60
N LYS A 196 -10.05 14.17 1.57
CA LYS A 196 -11.17 13.23 1.64
C LYS A 196 -10.70 11.77 1.57
N ALA A 197 -11.56 10.85 1.95
CA ALA A 197 -11.39 9.44 1.65
C ALA A 197 -11.46 9.22 0.13
N VAL A 198 -10.62 8.30 -0.38
CA VAL A 198 -10.61 7.90 -1.79
C VAL A 198 -10.45 6.39 -1.91
N GLN A 199 -11.08 5.79 -2.93
CA GLN A 199 -11.09 4.34 -3.18
C GLN A 199 -9.85 3.90 -3.97
N GLN A 200 -9.40 2.67 -3.74
CA GLN A 200 -8.25 2.09 -4.47
C GLN A 200 -8.61 1.70 -5.91
N ASP A 201 -9.85 1.35 -6.16
CA ASP A 201 -10.44 1.00 -7.44
C ASP A 201 -9.61 0.05 -8.32
N MET A 202 -9.00 -0.97 -7.67
CA MET A 202 -8.30 -2.02 -8.37
C MET A 202 -9.23 -2.71 -9.40
N MET A 203 -8.68 -3.06 -10.57
CA MET A 203 -9.44 -3.67 -11.67
C MET A 203 -10.10 -4.98 -11.24
N GLU A 204 -9.34 -5.89 -10.61
CA GLU A 204 -9.85 -7.10 -9.99
C GLU A 204 -10.46 -6.75 -8.62
N PRO A 205 -11.77 -7.01 -8.39
CA PRO A 205 -12.39 -6.83 -7.07
C PRO A 205 -11.81 -7.81 -6.04
N PHE A 206 -12.40 -7.85 -4.84
CA PHE A 206 -12.05 -8.87 -3.85
C PHE A 206 -12.64 -10.21 -4.27
N VAL A 207 -11.80 -11.23 -4.37
CA VAL A 207 -12.18 -12.59 -4.78
C VAL A 207 -11.50 -13.60 -3.88
N THR A 208 -12.28 -14.51 -3.32
CA THR A 208 -11.79 -15.58 -2.45
C THR A 208 -12.54 -16.89 -2.72
N TYR A 209 -11.80 -17.98 -2.84
CA TYR A 209 -12.32 -19.35 -2.89
C TYR A 209 -11.72 -20.16 -1.74
N CYS A 210 -12.55 -21.00 -1.13
CA CYS A 210 -12.18 -21.85 -0.01
C CYS A 210 -12.59 -23.30 -0.26
N SER A 211 -11.74 -24.24 0.17
CA SER A 211 -12.01 -25.69 0.11
C SER A 211 -11.37 -26.40 1.31
N ILE A 212 -11.78 -27.63 1.57
CA ILE A 212 -11.14 -28.51 2.57
C ILE A 212 -10.24 -29.50 1.81
N ASP A 213 -8.99 -29.64 2.24
CA ASP A 213 -8.07 -30.60 1.66
C ASP A 213 -8.25 -32.02 2.24
N THR A 214 -7.48 -32.97 1.72
CA THR A 214 -7.52 -34.37 2.14
C THR A 214 -7.10 -34.60 3.61
N TYR A 215 -6.43 -33.62 4.23
CA TYR A 215 -6.03 -33.62 5.64
C TYR A 215 -7.03 -32.89 6.53
N GLY A 216 -8.15 -32.39 5.98
CA GLY A 216 -9.18 -31.65 6.72
C GLY A 216 -8.81 -30.19 6.98
N ARG A 217 -7.77 -29.67 6.32
CA ARG A 217 -7.35 -28.27 6.46
C ARG A 217 -8.13 -27.36 5.50
N LEU A 218 -8.29 -26.13 5.90
CA LEU A 218 -8.90 -25.08 5.08
C LEU A 218 -7.86 -24.51 4.10
N ASN A 219 -8.11 -24.69 2.80
CA ASN A 219 -7.36 -24.05 1.73
C ASN A 219 -8.08 -22.81 1.25
N ILE A 220 -7.37 -21.71 1.17
CA ILE A 220 -7.85 -20.39 0.71
C ILE A 220 -7.06 -19.99 -0.53
N LEU A 221 -7.76 -19.78 -1.64
CA LEU A 221 -7.24 -19.15 -2.84
C LEU A 221 -7.78 -17.74 -2.89
N SER A 222 -6.93 -16.72 -2.72
CA SER A 222 -7.38 -15.32 -2.63
C SER A 222 -6.46 -14.35 -3.34
N SER A 223 -7.04 -13.29 -3.87
CA SER A 223 -6.31 -12.14 -4.41
C SER A 223 -5.78 -11.23 -3.29
N THR A 224 -5.00 -11.79 -2.37
CA THR A 224 -4.46 -11.09 -1.18
C THR A 224 -2.98 -10.70 -1.34
N GLN A 225 -2.60 -9.54 -0.78
CA GLN A 225 -1.20 -9.09 -0.71
C GLN A 225 -0.41 -9.74 0.45
N ILE A 226 -1.09 -10.46 1.37
CA ILE A 226 -0.61 -10.76 2.72
C ILE A 226 -0.92 -12.20 3.13
N VAL A 227 -0.47 -13.20 2.35
CA VAL A 227 -0.88 -14.61 2.55
C VAL A 227 -0.65 -15.12 3.98
N PHE A 228 0.47 -14.78 4.61
CA PHE A 228 0.79 -15.22 5.97
C PHE A 228 -0.05 -14.52 7.05
N HIS A 229 -0.34 -13.23 6.87
CA HIS A 229 -1.26 -12.52 7.75
C HIS A 229 -2.70 -12.97 7.53
N CYS A 230 -3.13 -13.18 6.28
CA CYS A 230 -4.44 -13.74 5.96
C CYS A 230 -4.65 -15.09 6.67
N ARG A 231 -3.66 -16.01 6.60
CA ARG A 231 -3.67 -17.27 7.35
C ARG A 231 -3.90 -17.06 8.85
N ARG A 232 -3.17 -16.10 9.45
CA ARG A 232 -3.30 -15.80 10.89
C ARG A 232 -4.67 -15.25 11.23
N ILE A 233 -5.14 -14.24 10.50
CA ILE A 233 -6.41 -13.54 10.77
C ILE A 233 -7.59 -14.50 10.63
N VAL A 234 -7.64 -15.29 9.55
CA VAL A 234 -8.68 -16.31 9.36
C VAL A 234 -8.66 -17.34 10.48
N ALA A 235 -7.48 -17.84 10.87
CA ALA A 235 -7.36 -18.79 11.95
C ALA A 235 -7.86 -18.23 13.29
N GLN A 236 -7.55 -16.96 13.59
CA GLN A 236 -8.04 -16.25 14.78
C GLN A 236 -9.57 -16.12 14.76
N ALA A 237 -10.15 -15.63 13.68
CA ALA A 237 -11.60 -15.42 13.59
C ALA A 237 -12.42 -16.72 13.59
N LEU A 238 -11.83 -17.83 13.14
CA LEU A 238 -12.47 -19.16 13.18
C LEU A 238 -12.13 -19.94 14.47
N HIS A 239 -11.28 -19.38 15.34
CA HIS A 239 -10.77 -20.05 16.55
C HIS A 239 -10.15 -21.44 16.28
N ILE A 240 -9.34 -21.53 15.20
CA ILE A 240 -8.63 -22.76 14.81
C ILE A 240 -7.12 -22.51 14.76
N PRO A 241 -6.28 -23.58 14.88
CA PRO A 241 -4.85 -23.44 14.74
C PRO A 241 -4.44 -22.91 13.36
N LYS A 242 -3.42 -22.05 13.30
CA LYS A 242 -2.85 -21.54 12.03
C LYS A 242 -2.43 -22.64 11.07
N SER A 243 -1.96 -23.77 11.58
CA SER A 243 -1.58 -24.96 10.80
C SER A 243 -2.74 -25.61 10.04
N MET A 244 -4.00 -25.32 10.46
CA MET A 244 -5.22 -25.78 9.78
C MET A 244 -5.63 -24.90 8.60
N VAL A 245 -4.87 -23.84 8.30
CA VAL A 245 -5.16 -22.90 7.23
C VAL A 245 -3.97 -22.81 6.28
N ARG A 246 -4.21 -23.03 5.00
CA ARG A 246 -3.27 -22.72 3.90
C ARG A 246 -3.83 -21.60 3.05
N VAL A 247 -3.01 -20.63 2.70
CA VAL A 247 -3.38 -19.52 1.81
C VAL A 247 -2.46 -19.51 0.61
N VAL A 248 -3.05 -19.44 -0.57
CA VAL A 248 -2.35 -19.37 -1.85
C VAL A 248 -2.84 -18.14 -2.62
N LYS A 249 -1.91 -17.42 -3.20
CA LYS A 249 -2.16 -16.24 -4.02
C LYS A 249 -1.96 -16.57 -5.50
N PRO A 250 -3.00 -16.47 -6.35
CA PRO A 250 -2.85 -16.43 -7.80
C PRO A 250 -2.31 -15.09 -8.30
N ARG A 251 -2.38 -14.80 -9.59
CA ARG A 251 -2.14 -13.45 -10.09
C ARG A 251 -3.18 -12.48 -9.50
N ILE A 252 -2.73 -11.28 -9.13
CA ILE A 252 -3.58 -10.24 -8.55
C ILE A 252 -3.73 -9.10 -9.55
N GLY A 253 -4.97 -8.71 -9.85
CA GLY A 253 -5.34 -7.64 -10.76
C GLY A 253 -5.40 -6.26 -10.10
N GLY A 254 -4.31 -5.88 -9.40
CA GLY A 254 -4.20 -4.65 -8.63
C GLY A 254 -4.60 -4.82 -7.16
N GLY A 255 -4.00 -4.03 -6.31
CA GLY A 255 -4.29 -4.03 -4.86
C GLY A 255 -4.23 -2.63 -4.28
N PHE A 256 -3.15 -1.91 -4.52
CA PHE A 256 -2.89 -0.55 -4.05
C PHE A 256 -3.05 -0.36 -2.53
N GLY A 257 -2.99 -1.46 -1.76
CA GLY A 257 -3.24 -1.48 -0.32
C GLY A 257 -4.61 -2.04 0.07
N ALA A 258 -5.63 -2.04 -0.79
CA ALA A 258 -6.95 -2.58 -0.47
C ALA A 258 -6.91 -4.04 -0.02
N LYS A 259 -6.03 -4.84 -0.63
CA LYS A 259 -5.87 -6.28 -0.37
C LYS A 259 -4.84 -6.58 0.73
N GLN A 260 -4.51 -5.57 1.54
CA GLN A 260 -3.71 -5.68 2.76
C GLN A 260 -4.58 -5.92 4.01
N SER A 261 -5.89 -5.88 3.88
CA SER A 261 -6.86 -6.33 4.89
C SER A 261 -7.59 -7.58 4.39
N CYS A 262 -8.03 -8.44 5.33
CA CYS A 262 -8.90 -9.58 5.01
C CYS A 262 -10.34 -9.10 4.80
N VAL A 263 -10.69 -8.70 3.59
CA VAL A 263 -12.01 -8.12 3.27
C VAL A 263 -13.03 -9.18 2.86
N SER A 264 -12.66 -10.12 1.98
CA SER A 264 -13.58 -11.16 1.48
C SER A 264 -13.26 -12.55 2.03
N GLU A 265 -12.06 -12.79 2.56
CA GLU A 265 -11.55 -14.11 2.93
C GLU A 265 -12.35 -14.78 4.05
N MET A 266 -12.81 -13.98 5.01
CA MET A 266 -13.42 -14.45 6.25
C MET A 266 -14.71 -15.24 6.00
N TYR A 267 -15.51 -14.82 5.04
CA TYR A 267 -16.90 -15.31 4.85
C TYR A 267 -16.95 -16.66 4.13
N PRO A 268 -16.31 -16.87 2.98
CA PRO A 268 -16.24 -18.21 2.38
C PRO A 268 -15.41 -19.17 3.23
N ALA A 269 -14.39 -18.68 3.97
CA ALA A 269 -13.66 -19.51 4.93
C ALA A 269 -14.57 -20.06 6.03
N PHE A 270 -15.43 -19.22 6.62
CA PHE A 270 -16.40 -19.63 7.63
C PHE A 270 -17.41 -20.61 7.05
N VAL A 271 -18.02 -20.30 5.89
CA VAL A 271 -18.97 -21.19 5.21
C VAL A 271 -18.34 -22.55 4.93
N THR A 272 -17.16 -22.59 4.33
CA THR A 272 -16.46 -23.85 4.01
C THR A 272 -16.09 -24.62 5.29
N TRP A 273 -15.65 -23.93 6.35
CA TRP A 273 -15.32 -24.58 7.62
C TRP A 273 -16.55 -25.20 8.29
N LYS A 274 -17.71 -24.55 8.24
CA LYS A 274 -18.97 -25.05 8.84
C LYS A 274 -19.63 -26.13 7.98
N THR A 275 -19.73 -25.95 6.66
CA THR A 275 -20.44 -26.86 5.75
C THR A 275 -19.58 -28.01 5.23
N LYS A 276 -18.26 -27.89 5.31
CA LYS A 276 -17.25 -28.78 4.67
C LYS A 276 -17.38 -28.83 3.15
N LYS A 277 -18.07 -27.87 2.53
CA LYS A 277 -18.23 -27.73 1.08
C LYS A 277 -17.39 -26.58 0.56
N PRO A 278 -16.82 -26.69 -0.66
CA PRO A 278 -16.10 -25.57 -1.26
C PRO A 278 -17.05 -24.38 -1.48
N SER A 279 -16.52 -23.17 -1.29
CA SER A 279 -17.30 -21.95 -1.47
C SER A 279 -16.47 -20.80 -2.01
N LYS A 280 -17.10 -19.87 -2.73
CA LYS A 280 -16.47 -18.65 -3.24
C LYS A 280 -17.27 -17.41 -2.90
N MET A 281 -16.56 -16.30 -2.76
CA MET A 281 -17.12 -14.95 -2.68
C MET A 281 -16.42 -14.04 -3.66
N VAL A 282 -17.21 -13.28 -4.43
CA VAL A 282 -16.76 -12.26 -5.36
C VAL A 282 -17.50 -10.98 -5.04
N PHE A 283 -16.79 -9.92 -4.70
CA PHE A 283 -17.41 -8.62 -4.48
C PHE A 283 -17.81 -8.00 -5.81
N SER A 284 -19.01 -7.46 -5.87
CA SER A 284 -19.38 -6.51 -6.92
C SER A 284 -18.61 -5.19 -6.75
N ARG A 285 -18.54 -4.36 -7.79
CA ARG A 285 -17.95 -3.02 -7.68
C ARG A 285 -18.67 -2.16 -6.63
N TYR A 286 -19.98 -2.27 -6.55
CA TYR A 286 -20.77 -1.64 -5.50
C TYR A 286 -20.29 -2.02 -4.09
N GLU A 287 -20.07 -3.31 -3.84
CA GLU A 287 -19.56 -3.78 -2.55
C GLU A 287 -18.14 -3.31 -2.28
N CYS A 288 -17.28 -3.24 -3.31
CA CYS A 288 -15.96 -2.65 -3.17
C CYS A 288 -16.03 -1.21 -2.67
N HIS A 289 -16.97 -0.41 -3.16
CA HIS A 289 -17.11 1.00 -2.77
C HIS A 289 -17.69 1.19 -1.37
N ILE A 290 -18.65 0.35 -0.95
CA ILE A 290 -19.37 0.57 0.32
C ILE A 290 -18.80 -0.23 1.50
N ALA A 291 -17.94 -1.21 1.27
CA ALA A 291 -17.54 -2.19 2.29
C ALA A 291 -16.07 -2.64 2.20
N SER A 292 -15.25 -1.95 1.42
CA SER A 292 -13.78 -2.05 1.49
C SER A 292 -13.23 -1.03 2.50
N SER A 293 -11.91 -0.80 2.47
CA SER A 293 -11.23 0.13 3.37
C SER A 293 -10.55 1.24 2.55
N PRO A 294 -11.26 2.36 2.23
CA PRO A 294 -10.70 3.48 1.49
C PRO A 294 -9.57 4.18 2.26
N ARG A 295 -8.88 5.14 1.62
CA ARG A 295 -7.91 6.03 2.27
C ARG A 295 -8.56 6.79 3.43
N HIS A 296 -7.83 6.98 4.51
CA HIS A 296 -8.26 7.80 5.66
C HIS A 296 -8.54 9.24 5.24
N GLU A 297 -9.70 9.77 5.63
CA GLU A 297 -9.95 11.21 5.64
C GLU A 297 -9.17 11.86 6.76
N MET A 298 -8.46 12.97 6.46
CA MET A 298 -7.59 13.64 7.43
C MET A 298 -7.74 15.16 7.37
N GLU A 299 -7.67 15.78 8.54
CA GLU A 299 -7.38 17.19 8.72
C GLU A 299 -5.96 17.32 9.29
N VAL A 300 -5.11 18.10 8.63
CA VAL A 300 -3.70 18.28 9.03
C VAL A 300 -3.45 19.77 9.25
N LYS A 301 -3.08 20.11 10.50
CA LYS A 301 -2.67 21.46 10.89
C LYS A 301 -1.16 21.54 10.85
N VAL A 302 -0.62 22.59 10.23
CA VAL A 302 0.81 22.82 10.15
C VAL A 302 1.14 24.25 10.54
N ARG A 303 2.18 24.41 11.39
CA ARG A 303 2.88 25.66 11.65
C ARG A 303 4.32 25.49 11.19
N LEU A 304 4.76 26.32 10.24
CA LEU A 304 6.11 26.27 9.68
C LEU A 304 6.79 27.60 9.88
N GLY A 305 7.88 27.59 10.63
CA GLY A 305 8.67 28.79 10.95
C GLY A 305 9.94 28.89 10.12
N ALA A 306 10.22 30.10 9.60
CA ALA A 306 11.41 30.37 8.79
C ALA A 306 12.00 31.75 9.02
N THR A 307 13.25 31.94 8.62
CA THR A 307 13.90 33.26 8.56
C THR A 307 13.45 34.02 7.29
N LYS A 308 13.68 35.31 7.23
CA LYS A 308 13.44 36.14 6.04
C LYS A 308 14.30 35.76 4.83
N GLU A 309 15.42 35.07 5.04
CA GLU A 309 16.24 34.51 3.98
C GLU A 309 15.70 33.16 3.44
N GLY A 310 14.68 32.59 4.09
CA GLY A 310 14.03 31.35 3.69
C GLY A 310 14.58 30.08 4.34
N LYS A 311 15.41 30.18 5.40
CA LYS A 311 15.82 29.01 6.17
C LYS A 311 14.64 28.53 7.05
N ILE A 312 14.17 27.32 6.83
CA ILE A 312 13.15 26.65 7.66
C ILE A 312 13.82 26.28 8.99
N ARG A 313 13.18 26.65 10.13
CA ARG A 313 13.73 26.42 11.47
C ARG A 313 12.92 25.43 12.28
N ALA A 314 11.58 25.47 12.16
CA ALA A 314 10.71 24.55 12.89
C ALA A 314 9.48 24.14 12.08
N ILE A 315 8.99 22.93 12.33
CA ILE A 315 7.73 22.41 11.81
C ILE A 315 6.95 21.80 12.98
N ASP A 316 5.71 22.26 13.18
CA ASP A 316 4.74 21.71 14.10
C ASP A 316 3.54 21.20 13.29
N LEU A 317 3.25 19.92 13.40
CA LEU A 317 2.24 19.23 12.61
C LEU A 317 1.31 18.44 13.52
N TYR A 318 0.01 18.61 13.35
CA TYR A 318 -1.00 17.83 14.03
C TYR A 318 -2.00 17.25 13.03
N THR A 319 -2.26 15.94 13.12
CA THR A 319 -3.17 15.22 12.24
C THR A 319 -4.36 14.65 13.02
N LEU A 320 -5.58 15.04 12.67
CA LEU A 320 -6.81 14.37 13.09
C LEU A 320 -7.31 13.49 11.95
N SER A 321 -7.58 12.22 12.24
CA SER A 321 -7.96 11.25 11.21
C SER A 321 -9.20 10.44 11.58
N ASN A 322 -10.06 10.22 10.59
CA ASN A 322 -11.20 9.34 10.67
C ASN A 322 -10.83 7.91 10.28
N THR A 323 -10.92 6.95 11.22
CA THR A 323 -10.72 5.52 10.89
C THR A 323 -12.03 4.79 10.55
N GLY A 324 -13.18 5.45 10.69
CA GLY A 324 -14.48 4.81 10.51
C GLY A 324 -14.84 3.88 11.68
N ALA A 325 -15.64 2.85 11.38
CA ALA A 325 -16.21 1.97 12.39
C ALA A 325 -15.21 0.95 12.98
N TYR A 326 -14.05 0.79 12.38
CA TYR A 326 -13.02 -0.17 12.80
C TYR A 326 -11.63 0.43 12.64
N GLY A 327 -10.71 0.05 13.55
CA GLY A 327 -9.37 0.62 13.63
C GLY A 327 -8.46 0.30 12.44
N GLU A 328 -8.62 -0.89 11.85
CA GLU A 328 -7.89 -1.34 10.65
C GLU A 328 -6.41 -0.91 10.67
N HIS A 329 -5.98 -0.10 9.70
CA HIS A 329 -4.63 0.44 9.59
C HIS A 329 -4.44 1.84 10.22
N GLY A 330 -5.44 2.35 10.96
CA GLY A 330 -5.47 3.72 11.48
C GLY A 330 -4.19 4.16 12.19
N PRO A 331 -3.72 3.46 13.24
CA PRO A 331 -2.56 3.87 14.01
C PRO A 331 -1.31 4.08 13.15
N THR A 332 -0.99 3.10 12.29
CA THR A 332 0.22 3.14 11.45
C THR A 332 0.09 4.08 10.26
N THR A 333 -1.11 4.19 9.68
CA THR A 333 -1.35 5.10 8.54
C THR A 333 -1.15 6.55 8.96
N VAL A 334 -1.76 6.95 10.07
CA VAL A 334 -1.76 8.37 10.47
C VAL A 334 -0.39 8.80 10.97
N GLY A 335 0.34 7.94 11.68
CA GLY A 335 1.72 8.20 12.09
C GLY A 335 2.64 8.56 10.91
N LEU A 336 2.42 7.97 9.72
CA LEU A 336 3.24 8.28 8.56
C LEU A 336 2.98 9.68 7.97
N SER A 337 1.91 10.38 8.35
CA SER A 337 1.65 11.75 7.89
C SER A 337 2.77 12.72 8.33
N GLY A 338 3.26 12.60 9.56
CA GLY A 338 4.41 13.37 10.05
C GLY A 338 5.76 12.76 9.70
N HIS A 339 5.93 11.45 9.93
CA HIS A 339 7.20 10.76 9.72
C HIS A 339 7.70 10.75 8.27
N LYS A 340 6.86 11.10 7.28
CA LYS A 340 7.23 11.14 5.86
C LYS A 340 7.17 12.54 5.25
N SER A 341 6.69 13.54 5.98
CA SER A 341 6.61 14.92 5.49
C SER A 341 7.65 15.84 6.14
N ILE A 342 7.76 15.82 7.46
CA ILE A 342 8.70 16.67 8.20
C ILE A 342 10.16 16.39 7.83
N PRO A 343 10.64 15.12 7.70
CA PRO A 343 12.04 14.81 7.43
C PRO A 343 12.55 15.23 6.06
N LEU A 344 11.68 15.68 5.16
CA LEU A 344 12.09 16.26 3.88
C LEU A 344 12.96 17.50 4.07
N TYR A 345 12.80 18.19 5.19
CA TYR A 345 13.45 19.47 5.50
C TYR A 345 14.31 19.38 6.75
N ARG A 346 15.45 20.07 6.71
CA ARG A 346 16.31 20.28 7.88
C ARG A 346 15.65 21.29 8.80
N THR A 347 15.42 20.91 10.04
CA THR A 347 14.81 21.78 11.07
C THR A 347 15.66 21.79 12.32
N GLU A 348 15.54 22.86 13.13
CA GLU A 348 16.15 22.97 14.47
C GLU A 348 15.26 22.32 15.52
N ALA A 349 13.95 22.27 15.27
CA ALA A 349 12.98 21.59 16.11
C ALA A 349 11.77 21.12 15.30
N PHE A 350 11.10 20.07 15.77
CA PHE A 350 9.81 19.67 15.26
C PHE A 350 8.90 19.15 16.38
N ARG A 351 7.60 19.26 16.16
CA ARG A 351 6.55 18.56 16.91
C ARG A 351 5.64 17.87 15.92
N PHE A 352 5.29 16.62 16.19
CA PHE A 352 4.29 15.88 15.46
C PHE A 352 3.33 15.20 16.43
N GLY A 353 2.04 15.55 16.34
CA GLY A 353 0.97 14.91 17.10
C GLY A 353 -0.11 14.37 16.18
N TYR A 354 -0.80 13.32 16.60
CA TYR A 354 -1.98 12.83 15.90
C TYR A 354 -2.99 12.16 16.82
N ASP A 355 -4.26 12.24 16.40
CA ASP A 355 -5.38 11.48 16.94
C ASP A 355 -6.11 10.75 15.81
N VAL A 356 -6.42 9.47 16.04
CA VAL A 356 -7.21 8.62 15.14
C VAL A 356 -8.52 8.29 15.84
N VAL A 357 -9.64 8.71 15.25
CA VAL A 357 -10.94 8.59 15.94
C VAL A 357 -11.89 7.63 15.23
N TYR A 358 -12.68 6.90 16.02
CA TYR A 358 -13.76 6.06 15.53
C TYR A 358 -14.99 6.88 15.15
N THR A 359 -15.67 6.48 14.08
CA THR A 359 -16.97 6.98 13.66
C THR A 359 -17.86 5.84 13.17
N ASN A 360 -19.17 6.09 13.01
CA ASN A 360 -20.07 5.12 12.41
C ASN A 360 -20.12 5.20 10.87
N LEU A 361 -18.93 5.34 10.26
CA LEU A 361 -18.73 5.35 8.82
C LEU A 361 -17.94 4.11 8.37
N GLN A 362 -17.81 3.92 7.06
CA GLN A 362 -16.99 2.86 6.48
C GLN A 362 -15.57 2.90 7.06
N ALA A 363 -15.04 1.74 7.45
CA ALA A 363 -13.69 1.66 7.97
C ALA A 363 -12.66 2.08 6.93
N ALA A 364 -11.72 2.93 7.32
CA ALA A 364 -10.60 3.31 6.48
C ALA A 364 -9.44 2.31 6.61
N GLY A 365 -8.58 2.22 5.60
CA GLY A 365 -7.49 1.25 5.59
C GLY A 365 -6.29 1.68 4.75
N ALA A 366 -5.52 0.69 4.33
CA ALA A 366 -4.32 0.92 3.54
C ALA A 366 -4.63 1.38 2.12
N TYR A 367 -4.01 2.45 1.71
CA TYR A 367 -3.96 2.90 0.33
C TYR A 367 -2.55 3.40 0.02
N ARG A 368 -2.04 3.18 -1.19
CA ARG A 368 -0.70 3.55 -1.67
C ARG A 368 -0.21 4.87 -1.09
N GLY A 369 0.96 4.86 -0.45
CA GLY A 369 1.52 6.00 0.27
C GLY A 369 1.09 6.11 1.74
N TYR A 370 0.06 5.37 2.21
CA TYR A 370 -0.48 5.44 3.58
C TYR A 370 -0.88 6.86 3.95
N GLY A 371 -0.39 7.41 5.06
CA GLY A 371 -0.65 8.80 5.49
C GLY A 371 0.30 9.84 4.88
N ALA A 372 1.37 9.41 4.19
CA ALA A 372 2.34 10.32 3.60
C ALA A 372 1.73 11.31 2.59
N PRO A 373 0.82 10.93 1.67
CA PRO A 373 0.23 11.90 0.73
C PRO A 373 -0.46 13.07 1.42
N GLN A 374 -1.17 12.82 2.54
CA GLN A 374 -1.89 13.83 3.29
C GLN A 374 -0.93 14.76 4.05
N GLY A 375 0.08 14.19 4.73
CA GLY A 375 1.10 14.96 5.44
C GLY A 375 1.99 15.77 4.50
N ILE A 376 2.40 15.19 3.37
CA ILE A 376 3.20 15.87 2.35
C ILE A 376 2.38 16.98 1.68
N PHE A 377 1.08 16.75 1.42
CA PHE A 377 0.21 17.83 0.93
C PHE A 377 0.20 19.03 1.88
N ALA A 378 0.10 18.79 3.18
CA ALA A 378 0.11 19.86 4.19
C ALA A 378 1.45 20.61 4.24
N VAL A 379 2.57 19.88 4.39
CA VAL A 379 3.90 20.48 4.53
C VAL A 379 4.34 21.17 3.23
N GLU A 380 4.16 20.53 2.08
CA GLU A 380 4.56 21.08 0.79
C GLU A 380 3.74 22.32 0.39
N THR A 381 2.45 22.35 0.75
CA THR A 381 1.63 23.55 0.56
C THR A 381 2.11 24.70 1.46
N ALA A 382 2.52 24.40 2.72
CA ALA A 382 3.09 25.41 3.60
C ALA A 382 4.44 25.95 3.08
N VAL A 383 5.27 25.09 2.50
CA VAL A 383 6.56 25.50 1.88
C VAL A 383 6.28 26.36 0.62
N ASN A 384 5.27 26.03 -0.17
CA ASN A 384 4.87 26.86 -1.32
C ASN A 384 4.32 28.23 -0.89
N ASP A 385 3.61 28.28 0.25
CA ASP A 385 3.16 29.55 0.84
C ASP A 385 4.33 30.39 1.35
N LEU A 386 5.33 29.75 1.98
CA LEU A 386 6.55 30.43 2.38
C LEU A 386 7.27 31.01 1.17
N ALA A 387 7.42 30.24 0.07
CA ALA A 387 8.05 30.72 -1.17
C ALA A 387 7.32 31.95 -1.74
N ALA A 388 5.99 31.91 -1.75
CA ALA A 388 5.15 33.02 -2.23
C ALA A 388 5.34 34.28 -1.35
N ARG A 389 5.32 34.15 -0.03
CA ARG A 389 5.56 35.27 0.92
C ARG A 389 6.95 35.89 0.77
N LEU A 390 7.94 35.06 0.57
CA LEU A 390 9.34 35.49 0.36
C LEU A 390 9.57 36.03 -1.06
N LYS A 391 8.64 35.82 -1.99
CA LYS A 391 8.82 36.04 -3.42
C LYS A 391 10.04 35.32 -3.97
N MET A 392 10.26 34.11 -3.49
CA MET A 392 11.38 33.23 -3.83
C MET A 392 10.90 32.13 -4.78
N ASP A 393 11.77 31.72 -5.71
CA ASP A 393 11.53 30.52 -6.52
C ASP A 393 11.33 29.30 -5.61
N PRO A 394 10.21 28.55 -5.69
CA PRO A 394 9.93 27.44 -4.79
C PRO A 394 10.90 26.26 -4.95
N ILE A 395 11.55 26.07 -6.11
CA ILE A 395 12.66 25.10 -6.28
C ILE A 395 13.87 25.57 -5.48
N LYS A 396 14.26 26.84 -5.61
CA LYS A 396 15.39 27.41 -4.87
C LYS A 396 15.18 27.32 -3.34
N LEU A 397 13.98 27.61 -2.87
CA LEU A 397 13.64 27.47 -1.44
C LEU A 397 13.87 26.04 -0.94
N ARG A 398 13.48 25.04 -1.74
CA ARG A 398 13.72 23.63 -1.43
C ARG A 398 15.19 23.27 -1.41
N GLU A 399 15.95 23.65 -2.43
CA GLU A 399 17.41 23.41 -2.54
C GLU A 399 18.18 23.87 -1.29
N MET A 400 17.72 24.96 -0.65
CA MET A 400 18.33 25.50 0.57
C MET A 400 18.02 24.67 1.82
N ASN A 401 16.88 23.98 1.87
CA ASN A 401 16.33 23.41 3.11
C ASN A 401 16.23 21.89 3.13
N ILE A 402 16.31 21.20 1.97
CA ILE A 402 16.12 19.74 1.90
C ILE A 402 17.18 18.97 2.67
N THR A 403 16.78 17.80 3.17
CA THR A 403 17.69 16.80 3.73
C THR A 403 18.71 16.33 2.68
N ARG A 404 19.87 15.92 3.14
CA ARG A 404 21.00 15.46 2.31
C ARG A 404 21.50 14.10 2.81
N GLU A 405 22.27 13.43 1.96
CA GLU A 405 23.01 12.24 2.38
C GLU A 405 23.91 12.56 3.58
N GLY A 406 23.90 11.68 4.58
CA GLY A 406 24.63 11.83 5.84
C GLY A 406 23.87 12.60 6.93
N ASP A 407 22.77 13.28 6.62
CA ASP A 407 21.95 13.92 7.67
C ASP A 407 21.30 12.87 8.58
N ILE A 408 21.16 13.21 9.85
CA ILE A 408 20.26 12.49 10.75
C ILE A 408 18.87 13.13 10.61
N MET A 409 17.84 12.30 10.55
CA MET A 409 16.45 12.71 10.36
C MET A 409 15.65 12.45 11.65
N PRO A 410 15.59 13.40 12.62
CA PRO A 410 14.95 13.16 13.92
C PRO A 410 13.49 12.73 13.76
N ALA A 411 12.71 13.40 12.92
CA ALA A 411 11.31 13.08 12.66
C ALA A 411 11.11 11.77 11.87
N TYR A 412 12.17 11.15 11.36
CA TYR A 412 12.18 9.82 10.75
C TYR A 412 12.87 8.81 11.66
N TYR A 413 12.38 8.69 12.89
CA TYR A 413 12.88 7.77 13.92
C TYR A 413 14.36 7.97 14.29
N GLY A 414 14.94 9.15 14.03
CA GLY A 414 16.37 9.41 14.21
C GLY A 414 17.27 8.65 13.25
N ALA A 415 16.74 8.14 12.16
CA ALA A 415 17.48 7.35 11.18
C ALA A 415 18.47 8.24 10.37
N PRO A 416 19.65 7.70 10.01
CA PRO A 416 20.55 8.37 9.08
C PRO A 416 19.99 8.31 7.65
N ASN A 417 20.21 9.36 6.88
CA ASN A 417 19.95 9.40 5.45
C ASN A 417 21.16 8.80 4.71
N THR A 418 21.14 7.48 4.52
CA THR A 418 22.30 6.71 4.04
C THR A 418 22.57 6.89 2.54
N SER A 419 21.56 7.29 1.77
CA SER A 419 21.68 7.61 0.35
C SER A 419 20.61 8.61 -0.07
N CYS A 420 21.01 9.70 -0.72
CA CYS A 420 20.08 10.76 -1.12
C CYS A 420 20.63 11.54 -2.32
N CYS A 421 19.81 11.67 -3.34
CA CYS A 421 20.09 12.59 -4.44
C CYS A 421 18.86 13.46 -4.80
N LEU A 422 18.12 13.90 -3.78
CA LEU A 422 16.94 14.76 -3.94
C LEU A 422 17.25 16.10 -4.61
N ASP A 423 18.46 16.63 -4.40
CA ASP A 423 18.96 17.81 -5.14
C ASP A 423 19.10 17.56 -6.65
N LYS A 424 19.59 16.38 -7.04
CA LYS A 424 19.64 15.98 -8.45
C LYS A 424 18.22 15.81 -9.01
N CYS A 425 17.29 15.25 -8.21
CA CYS A 425 15.89 15.16 -8.60
C CYS A 425 15.28 16.54 -8.89
N LEU A 426 15.52 17.54 -8.02
CA LEU A 426 15.08 18.93 -8.25
C LEU A 426 15.70 19.54 -9.51
N ALA A 427 17.00 19.35 -9.72
CA ALA A 427 17.67 19.85 -10.92
C ALA A 427 17.10 19.22 -12.21
N GLN A 428 16.88 17.90 -12.21
CA GLN A 428 16.32 17.18 -13.35
C GLN A 428 14.89 17.64 -13.69
N VAL A 429 13.99 17.77 -12.70
CA VAL A 429 12.62 18.25 -13.00
C VAL A 429 12.61 19.71 -13.45
N ARG A 430 13.53 20.55 -12.95
CA ARG A 430 13.73 21.92 -13.41
C ARG A 430 14.06 21.96 -14.91
N GLU A 431 15.03 21.13 -15.33
CA GLU A 431 15.46 21.02 -16.72
C GLU A 431 14.36 20.42 -17.61
N MET A 432 13.83 19.22 -17.23
CA MET A 432 12.81 18.49 -18.01
C MET A 432 11.56 19.32 -18.27
N SER A 433 11.14 20.12 -17.28
CA SER A 433 9.94 20.93 -17.37
C SER A 433 10.13 22.25 -18.15
N GLY A 434 11.38 22.69 -18.31
CA GLY A 434 11.68 24.04 -18.81
C GLY A 434 11.24 25.12 -17.82
N TRP A 435 11.46 24.84 -16.52
CA TRP A 435 10.99 25.68 -15.42
C TRP A 435 11.32 27.16 -15.57
N ASP A 436 12.59 27.47 -15.86
CA ASP A 436 13.10 28.85 -15.91
C ASP A 436 12.42 29.71 -16.97
N GLU A 437 11.90 29.08 -18.02
CA GLU A 437 11.22 29.78 -19.14
C GLU A 437 9.70 29.83 -18.94
N LYS A 438 9.14 28.88 -18.21
CA LYS A 438 7.68 28.66 -18.14
C LYS A 438 7.05 29.12 -16.84
N PHE A 439 7.80 29.07 -15.72
CA PHE A 439 7.29 29.49 -14.41
C PHE A 439 7.25 31.02 -14.28
N PRO A 440 6.29 31.60 -13.56
CA PRO A 440 5.15 30.95 -12.95
C PRO A 440 3.94 30.78 -13.86
N LEU A 441 3.76 31.65 -14.87
CA LEU A 441 2.50 31.79 -15.57
C LEU A 441 2.66 32.20 -17.02
N ARG A 442 1.89 31.57 -17.91
CA ARG A 442 1.75 31.92 -19.33
C ARG A 442 0.27 32.09 -19.70
N LYS A 443 -0.10 33.23 -20.23
CA LYS A 443 -1.44 33.49 -20.81
C LYS A 443 -1.49 32.88 -22.20
N MET A 444 -2.55 32.09 -22.46
CA MET A 444 -2.72 31.38 -23.74
C MET A 444 -3.67 32.14 -24.66
N PRO A 445 -3.56 31.98 -25.99
CA PRO A 445 -4.45 32.68 -26.96
C PRO A 445 -5.94 32.33 -26.79
N ASN A 446 -6.26 31.15 -26.23
CA ASN A 446 -7.62 30.71 -25.94
C ASN A 446 -8.22 31.28 -24.64
N GLY A 447 -7.52 32.20 -23.97
CA GLY A 447 -7.94 32.83 -22.72
C GLY A 447 -7.64 32.03 -21.46
N LYS A 448 -7.21 30.77 -21.58
CA LYS A 448 -6.77 29.94 -20.46
C LYS A 448 -5.36 30.35 -19.96
N VAL A 449 -4.98 29.85 -18.80
CA VAL A 449 -3.70 30.15 -18.16
C VAL A 449 -2.95 28.85 -17.92
N ARG A 450 -1.69 28.79 -18.38
CA ARG A 450 -0.78 27.67 -18.05
C ARG A 450 0.18 28.07 -16.96
N THR A 451 0.30 27.25 -15.96
CA THR A 451 1.09 27.48 -14.77
C THR A 451 1.86 26.23 -14.38
N MET A 452 2.83 26.40 -13.50
CA MET A 452 3.60 25.31 -12.98
C MET A 452 3.66 25.38 -11.46
N GLY A 453 3.69 24.19 -10.84
CA GLY A 453 3.92 24.03 -9.41
C GLY A 453 4.83 22.86 -9.13
N VAL A 454 5.55 22.91 -8.01
CA VAL A 454 6.56 21.92 -7.62
C VAL A 454 6.27 21.34 -6.24
N ALA A 455 6.61 20.07 -6.06
CA ALA A 455 6.63 19.41 -4.77
C ALA A 455 7.73 18.35 -4.70
N ILE A 456 8.14 18.01 -3.47
CA ILE A 456 9.04 16.92 -3.18
C ILE A 456 8.38 15.90 -2.27
N ALA A 457 8.90 14.68 -2.26
CA ALA A 457 8.37 13.61 -1.43
C ALA A 457 9.45 12.62 -0.99
N MET A 458 9.16 11.93 0.11
CA MET A 458 9.88 10.74 0.53
C MET A 458 8.91 9.63 0.93
N GLN A 459 9.42 8.41 1.06
CA GLN A 459 8.73 7.26 1.63
C GLN A 459 9.75 6.36 2.36
N GLY A 460 9.37 5.20 2.85
CA GLY A 460 10.29 4.19 3.37
C GLY A 460 10.49 3.05 2.39
N SER A 461 11.51 2.22 2.64
CA SER A 461 11.76 0.98 1.89
C SER A 461 11.42 -0.28 2.67
N ALA A 462 10.99 -0.13 3.93
CA ALA A 462 10.59 -1.21 4.84
C ALA A 462 10.03 -0.63 6.15
N ILE A 463 9.56 -1.50 7.04
CA ILE A 463 9.35 -1.21 8.46
C ILE A 463 10.53 -1.83 9.21
N PRO A 464 11.48 -1.01 9.76
CA PRO A 464 12.67 -1.51 10.42
C PRO A 464 12.35 -2.49 11.55
N PHE A 465 13.16 -3.54 11.70
CA PHE A 465 13.05 -4.61 12.71
C PHE A 465 11.81 -5.52 12.59
N LEU A 466 10.82 -5.18 11.77
CA LEU A 466 9.52 -5.85 11.71
C LEU A 466 9.29 -6.58 10.39
N ASP A 467 9.61 -5.96 9.25
CA ASP A 467 9.42 -6.60 7.97
C ASP A 467 10.43 -7.73 7.75
N VAL A 468 9.92 -8.86 7.26
CA VAL A 468 10.71 -10.03 6.87
C VAL A 468 10.40 -10.36 5.42
N GLY A 469 11.44 -10.59 4.62
CA GLY A 469 11.34 -11.12 3.27
C GLY A 469 11.98 -12.49 3.19
N GLY A 470 11.30 -13.45 2.57
CA GLY A 470 11.75 -14.82 2.47
C GLY A 470 11.97 -15.27 1.02
N ALA A 471 13.08 -15.99 0.78
CA ALA A 471 13.39 -16.59 -0.50
C ALA A 471 13.95 -18.01 -0.31
N THR A 472 13.48 -18.95 -1.13
CA THR A 472 14.12 -20.26 -1.31
C THR A 472 14.51 -20.41 -2.77
N LEU A 473 15.77 -20.74 -3.03
CA LEU A 473 16.28 -20.94 -4.38
C LEU A 473 16.86 -22.35 -4.49
N ARG A 474 16.44 -23.08 -5.53
CA ARG A 474 16.84 -24.46 -5.79
C ARG A 474 17.31 -24.58 -7.24
N LEU A 475 18.45 -25.26 -7.44
CA LEU A 475 18.86 -25.76 -8.73
C LEU A 475 18.17 -27.12 -8.99
N ASN A 476 17.45 -27.23 -10.09
CA ASN A 476 16.78 -28.45 -10.53
C ASN A 476 17.74 -29.32 -11.36
N ASP A 477 17.39 -30.58 -11.58
CA ASP A 477 18.18 -31.56 -12.30
C ASP A 477 18.32 -31.29 -13.81
N ASP A 478 17.54 -30.39 -14.33
CA ASP A 478 17.60 -29.90 -15.72
C ASP A 478 18.49 -28.66 -15.93
N GLY A 479 19.14 -28.18 -14.84
CA GLY A 479 19.97 -26.98 -14.87
C GLY A 479 19.21 -25.65 -14.76
N HIS A 480 17.89 -25.70 -14.54
CA HIS A 480 17.07 -24.52 -14.27
C HIS A 480 16.90 -24.28 -12.76
N TYR A 481 16.47 -23.06 -12.40
CA TYR A 481 16.27 -22.67 -11.01
C TYR A 481 14.81 -22.48 -10.67
N THR A 482 14.41 -22.92 -9.48
CA THR A 482 13.11 -22.57 -8.88
C THR A 482 13.34 -21.59 -7.75
N LEU A 483 12.71 -20.42 -7.87
CA LEU A 483 12.68 -19.37 -6.83
C LEU A 483 11.30 -19.35 -6.17
N LEU A 484 11.23 -19.75 -4.90
CA LEU A 484 10.06 -19.64 -4.05
C LEU A 484 10.16 -18.37 -3.22
N ILE A 485 9.14 -17.52 -3.27
CA ILE A 485 9.05 -16.26 -2.53
C ILE A 485 7.73 -16.17 -1.76
N GLY A 486 7.75 -15.52 -0.60
CA GLY A 486 6.54 -15.22 0.16
C GLY A 486 5.86 -13.93 -0.26
N ALA A 487 6.54 -13.07 -1.01
CA ALA A 487 6.00 -11.81 -1.53
C ALA A 487 4.91 -12.02 -2.60
N ALA A 488 3.95 -11.12 -2.66
CA ALA A 488 2.81 -11.17 -3.57
C ALA A 488 2.96 -10.16 -4.72
N ASP A 489 3.06 -10.63 -5.97
CA ASP A 489 2.98 -9.75 -7.15
C ASP A 489 1.52 -9.34 -7.39
N MET A 490 1.21 -8.08 -7.14
CA MET A 490 -0.11 -7.47 -7.38
C MET A 490 -0.17 -6.63 -8.67
N GLY A 491 0.72 -6.90 -9.61
CA GLY A 491 0.91 -6.14 -10.85
C GLY A 491 2.18 -5.28 -10.84
N THR A 492 2.91 -5.24 -9.73
CA THR A 492 4.16 -4.48 -9.55
C THR A 492 5.33 -5.02 -10.36
N GLY A 493 5.28 -6.32 -10.72
CA GLY A 493 6.37 -7.00 -11.40
C GLY A 493 7.44 -7.55 -10.46
N CYS A 494 7.12 -7.75 -9.17
CA CYS A 494 8.09 -8.25 -8.20
C CYS A 494 8.63 -9.64 -8.58
N ASP A 495 7.80 -10.55 -9.11
CA ASP A 495 8.25 -11.84 -9.61
C ASP A 495 9.37 -11.69 -10.66
N THR A 496 9.27 -10.66 -11.51
CA THR A 496 10.26 -10.37 -12.55
C THR A 496 11.55 -9.82 -11.96
N ILE A 497 11.47 -8.80 -11.10
CA ILE A 497 12.69 -8.16 -10.56
C ILE A 497 13.45 -9.10 -9.61
N LEU A 498 12.75 -9.93 -8.83
CA LEU A 498 13.38 -10.92 -7.96
C LEU A 498 14.10 -12.02 -8.78
N ALA A 499 13.51 -12.44 -9.90
CA ALA A 499 14.20 -13.33 -10.84
C ALA A 499 15.42 -12.66 -11.50
N GLN A 500 15.36 -11.34 -11.80
CA GLN A 500 16.52 -10.60 -12.32
C GLN A 500 17.68 -10.58 -11.32
N MET A 501 17.38 -10.36 -10.02
CA MET A 501 18.37 -10.36 -8.96
C MET A 501 19.04 -11.75 -8.81
N ALA A 502 18.25 -12.82 -8.80
CA ALA A 502 18.76 -14.18 -8.75
C ALA A 502 19.66 -14.49 -9.96
N ALA A 503 19.20 -14.15 -11.17
CA ALA A 503 19.91 -14.42 -12.41
C ALA A 503 21.23 -13.61 -12.51
N GLU A 504 21.29 -12.38 -11.98
CA GLU A 504 22.51 -11.58 -11.91
C GLU A 504 23.60 -12.28 -11.10
N VAL A 505 23.25 -12.80 -9.90
CA VAL A 505 24.20 -13.48 -9.00
C VAL A 505 24.65 -14.83 -9.58
N LEU A 506 23.70 -15.57 -10.18
CA LEU A 506 23.95 -16.90 -10.75
C LEU A 506 24.55 -16.85 -12.15
N GLU A 507 24.70 -15.67 -12.73
CA GLU A 507 25.18 -15.44 -14.11
C GLU A 507 24.44 -16.27 -15.16
N CYS A 508 23.16 -16.59 -14.92
CA CYS A 508 22.35 -17.43 -15.81
C CYS A 508 21.39 -16.61 -16.68
N ASP A 509 20.78 -17.23 -17.69
CA ASP A 509 19.69 -16.60 -18.42
C ASP A 509 18.50 -16.34 -17.47
N PHE A 510 17.94 -15.14 -17.54
CA PHE A 510 16.77 -14.74 -16.75
C PHE A 510 15.60 -15.72 -16.90
N ASN A 511 15.43 -16.32 -18.08
CA ASN A 511 14.37 -17.28 -18.33
C ASN A 511 14.56 -18.62 -17.60
N ASN A 512 15.78 -18.95 -17.19
CA ASN A 512 16.08 -20.16 -16.44
C ASN A 512 15.64 -20.09 -14.97
N VAL A 513 15.20 -18.94 -14.48
CA VAL A 513 14.66 -18.80 -13.12
C VAL A 513 13.13 -18.85 -13.15
N MET A 514 12.56 -19.95 -12.68
CA MET A 514 11.10 -20.11 -12.52
C MET A 514 10.67 -19.58 -11.17
N VAL A 515 9.75 -18.60 -11.16
CA VAL A 515 9.28 -17.98 -9.90
C VAL A 515 7.95 -18.61 -9.49
N PHE A 516 7.87 -18.99 -8.22
CA PHE A 516 6.68 -19.50 -7.56
C PHE A 516 6.46 -18.73 -6.26
N GLY A 517 5.44 -17.95 -6.17
CA GLY A 517 5.10 -17.15 -4.98
C GLY A 517 3.60 -17.09 -4.85
N ALA A 518 3.14 -16.82 -3.80
CA ALA A 518 3.16 -16.90 -2.41
C ALA A 518 2.18 -17.99 -1.96
N ASP A 519 2.68 -18.99 -1.29
CA ASP A 519 1.92 -20.13 -0.75
C ASP A 519 2.42 -20.40 0.66
N THR A 520 1.57 -20.35 1.66
CA THR A 520 1.97 -20.45 3.06
C THR A 520 2.53 -21.83 3.47
N ASP A 521 2.36 -22.85 2.62
CA ASP A 521 2.93 -24.18 2.85
C ASP A 521 4.27 -24.38 2.12
N ALA A 522 4.49 -23.70 0.99
CA ALA A 522 5.66 -23.91 0.14
C ALA A 522 6.68 -22.75 0.21
N SER A 523 6.21 -21.51 0.35
CA SER A 523 7.07 -20.34 0.43
C SER A 523 7.64 -20.13 1.82
N PRO A 524 8.88 -19.61 1.98
CA PRO A 524 9.36 -19.13 3.26
C PRO A 524 8.51 -17.96 3.76
N TYR A 525 8.59 -17.66 5.06
CA TYR A 525 7.84 -16.56 5.64
C TYR A 525 8.22 -15.22 4.99
N ASP A 526 7.21 -14.43 4.72
CA ASP A 526 7.34 -13.06 4.21
C ASP A 526 6.21 -12.23 4.81
N SER A 527 6.49 -11.02 5.22
CA SER A 527 5.48 -10.13 5.82
C SER A 527 4.37 -9.78 4.86
N GLY A 528 4.64 -9.84 3.55
CA GLY A 528 3.69 -9.49 2.49
C GLY A 528 4.14 -8.27 1.68
N SER A 529 3.42 -8.00 0.60
CA SER A 529 3.74 -6.89 -0.31
C SER A 529 3.05 -5.61 0.12
N TYR A 530 3.63 -4.91 1.09
CA TYR A 530 3.22 -3.61 1.62
C TYR A 530 4.45 -2.81 2.07
N ALA A 531 4.27 -1.57 2.56
CA ALA A 531 5.34 -0.66 2.99
C ALA A 531 6.47 -0.50 1.96
N SER A 532 6.21 -0.83 0.70
CA SER A 532 7.17 -0.84 -0.42
C SER A 532 8.40 -1.73 -0.18
N SER A 533 8.30 -2.73 0.72
CA SER A 533 9.43 -3.51 1.24
C SER A 533 9.97 -4.56 0.28
N THR A 534 9.17 -5.05 -0.67
CA THR A 534 9.51 -6.23 -1.49
C THR A 534 10.85 -6.12 -2.22
N THR A 535 11.13 -4.99 -2.90
CA THR A 535 12.40 -4.80 -3.61
C THR A 535 13.58 -4.80 -2.65
N TYR A 536 13.45 -4.10 -1.52
CA TYR A 536 14.54 -3.91 -0.56
C TYR A 536 14.75 -5.13 0.33
N ILE A 537 13.70 -5.66 0.97
CA ILE A 537 13.81 -6.78 1.94
C ILE A 537 13.84 -8.14 1.24
N THR A 538 12.79 -8.48 0.46
CA THR A 538 12.73 -9.78 -0.23
C THR A 538 13.80 -9.86 -1.31
N GLY A 539 14.12 -8.73 -1.99
CA GLY A 539 15.23 -8.65 -2.93
C GLY A 539 16.58 -8.96 -2.27
N LYS A 540 16.82 -8.48 -1.03
CA LYS A 540 18.04 -8.80 -0.27
C LYS A 540 18.09 -10.27 0.12
N ALA A 541 16.95 -10.87 0.51
CA ALA A 541 16.85 -12.30 0.76
C ALA A 541 17.21 -13.11 -0.49
N VAL A 542 16.73 -12.73 -1.67
CA VAL A 542 17.04 -13.38 -2.96
C VAL A 542 18.52 -13.23 -3.30
N GLU A 543 19.10 -12.03 -3.15
CA GLU A 543 20.53 -11.80 -3.40
C GLU A 543 21.41 -12.73 -2.54
N VAL A 544 21.17 -12.75 -1.22
CA VAL A 544 21.94 -13.61 -0.27
C VAL A 544 21.69 -15.09 -0.56
N CYS A 545 20.44 -15.48 -0.86
CA CYS A 545 20.07 -16.84 -1.19
C CYS A 545 20.84 -17.34 -2.44
N ALA A 546 20.89 -16.52 -3.48
CA ALA A 546 21.58 -16.83 -4.72
C ALA A 546 23.11 -16.90 -4.53
N GLN A 547 23.70 -16.02 -3.70
CA GLN A 547 25.12 -16.07 -3.34
C GLN A 547 25.47 -17.36 -2.61
N ARG A 548 24.65 -17.82 -1.64
CA ARG A 548 24.86 -19.08 -0.93
C ARG A 548 24.74 -20.29 -1.86
N LEU A 549 23.71 -20.28 -2.72
CA LEU A 549 23.53 -21.37 -3.70
C LEU A 549 24.71 -21.45 -4.68
N ARG A 550 25.19 -20.30 -5.20
CA ARG A 550 26.38 -20.21 -6.04
C ARG A 550 27.60 -20.84 -5.35
N GLY A 551 27.79 -20.54 -4.05
CA GLY A 551 28.85 -21.16 -3.25
C GLY A 551 28.74 -22.70 -3.19
N LYS A 552 27.53 -23.24 -3.02
CA LYS A 552 27.32 -24.72 -3.03
C LYS A 552 27.55 -25.32 -4.42
N ILE A 553 27.17 -24.63 -5.50
CA ILE A 553 27.48 -25.07 -6.87
C ILE A 553 29.00 -25.19 -7.06
N CYS A 554 29.75 -24.16 -6.65
CA CYS A 554 31.22 -24.18 -6.70
C CYS A 554 31.81 -25.30 -5.85
N GLN A 555 31.30 -25.53 -4.62
CA GLN A 555 31.78 -26.62 -3.74
C GLN A 555 31.57 -28.00 -4.38
N LEU A 556 30.39 -28.26 -4.94
CA LEU A 556 30.13 -29.55 -5.58
C LEU A 556 30.92 -29.70 -6.87
N GLY A 557 31.01 -28.62 -7.69
CA GLY A 557 31.83 -28.64 -8.90
C GLY A 557 33.32 -28.90 -8.62
N ALA A 558 33.88 -28.25 -7.59
CA ALA A 558 35.27 -28.47 -7.16
C ALA A 558 35.50 -29.95 -6.73
N ARG A 559 34.53 -30.56 -6.02
CA ARG A 559 34.56 -31.96 -5.66
C ARG A 559 34.57 -32.88 -6.88
N LEU A 560 33.73 -32.59 -7.88
CA LEU A 560 33.66 -33.37 -9.12
C LEU A 560 34.94 -33.21 -9.96
N LEU A 561 35.62 -32.07 -9.87
CA LEU A 561 36.89 -31.78 -10.53
C LEU A 561 38.11 -32.26 -9.72
N GLU A 562 37.91 -32.76 -8.49
CA GLU A 562 38.94 -33.17 -7.57
C GLU A 562 39.98 -32.07 -7.27
N CYS A 563 39.51 -30.83 -7.12
CA CYS A 563 40.33 -29.64 -6.87
C CYS A 563 39.82 -28.82 -5.68
N PRO A 564 40.62 -27.92 -5.08
CA PRO A 564 40.18 -26.99 -4.04
C PRO A 564 39.11 -26.02 -4.56
N VAL A 565 38.17 -25.69 -3.69
CA VAL A 565 37.05 -24.77 -4.06
C VAL A 565 37.54 -23.36 -4.41
N GLU A 566 38.68 -22.94 -3.88
CA GLU A 566 39.31 -21.64 -4.17
C GLU A 566 39.86 -21.53 -5.60
N GLN A 567 40.03 -22.69 -6.28
CA GLN A 567 40.55 -22.78 -7.64
C GLN A 567 39.46 -22.81 -8.69
N VAL A 568 38.17 -22.89 -8.30
CA VAL A 568 37.08 -22.93 -9.29
C VAL A 568 36.41 -21.61 -9.50
N VAL A 569 35.92 -21.39 -10.72
CA VAL A 569 35.08 -20.29 -11.14
C VAL A 569 33.80 -20.83 -11.75
N PHE A 570 32.67 -20.23 -11.40
CA PHE A 570 31.36 -20.53 -11.98
C PHE A 570 30.90 -19.35 -12.87
N ASP A 571 30.58 -19.61 -14.11
CA ASP A 571 30.19 -18.64 -15.14
C ASP A 571 28.69 -18.67 -15.51
N GLY A 572 27.89 -19.41 -14.73
CA GLY A 572 26.46 -19.62 -14.99
C GLY A 572 26.14 -20.87 -15.83
N LYS A 573 27.12 -21.51 -16.43
CA LYS A 573 26.95 -22.69 -17.29
C LYS A 573 27.80 -23.88 -16.83
N GLU A 574 28.98 -23.62 -16.34
CA GLU A 574 29.94 -24.64 -15.90
C GLU A 574 30.76 -24.15 -14.69
N VAL A 575 31.25 -25.10 -13.93
CA VAL A 575 32.29 -24.88 -12.90
C VAL A 575 33.63 -25.31 -13.52
N ARG A 576 34.58 -24.39 -13.57
CA ARG A 576 35.89 -24.58 -14.20
C ARG A 576 37.00 -24.46 -13.17
N ASP A 577 37.93 -25.41 -13.17
CA ASP A 577 39.20 -25.30 -12.46
C ASP A 577 40.16 -24.39 -13.24
N THR A 578 40.57 -23.31 -12.60
CA THR A 578 41.45 -22.29 -13.21
C THR A 578 42.90 -22.72 -13.35
N VAL A 579 43.29 -23.86 -12.74
CA VAL A 579 44.65 -24.40 -12.80
C VAL A 579 44.78 -25.49 -13.88
N SER A 580 43.85 -26.47 -13.90
CA SER A 580 43.89 -27.59 -14.87
C SER A 580 43.06 -27.30 -16.13
N ASP A 581 42.29 -26.22 -16.15
CA ASP A 581 41.33 -25.85 -17.21
C ASP A 581 40.20 -26.90 -17.44
N LYS A 582 40.07 -27.88 -16.56
CA LYS A 582 38.95 -28.83 -16.60
C LYS A 582 37.65 -28.15 -16.17
N ALA A 583 36.54 -28.53 -16.75
CA ALA A 583 35.24 -28.01 -16.41
C ALA A 583 34.21 -29.15 -16.23
N VAL A 584 33.20 -28.88 -15.40
CA VAL A 584 32.00 -29.70 -15.25
C VAL A 584 30.77 -28.82 -15.49
N THR A 585 29.83 -29.31 -16.29
CA THR A 585 28.63 -28.53 -16.64
C THR A 585 27.71 -28.36 -15.45
N LEU A 586 26.92 -27.28 -15.45
CA LEU A 586 25.90 -27.06 -14.42
C LEU A 586 24.91 -28.23 -14.36
N PHE A 587 24.58 -28.84 -15.51
CA PHE A 587 23.74 -30.05 -15.57
C PHE A 587 24.36 -31.21 -14.80
N ASP A 588 25.67 -31.53 -15.00
CA ASP A 588 26.34 -32.59 -14.30
C ASP A 588 26.43 -32.33 -12.78
N VAL A 589 26.64 -31.06 -12.40
CA VAL A 589 26.62 -30.65 -10.98
C VAL A 589 25.22 -30.85 -10.38
N ALA A 590 24.17 -30.50 -11.11
CA ALA A 590 22.79 -30.67 -10.67
C ALA A 590 22.41 -32.14 -10.49
N VAL A 591 22.77 -32.99 -11.47
CA VAL A 591 22.55 -34.47 -11.40
C VAL A 591 23.35 -35.09 -10.27
N ALA A 592 24.62 -34.71 -10.11
CA ALA A 592 25.46 -35.24 -9.02
C ALA A 592 24.90 -34.89 -7.63
N SER A 593 24.29 -33.74 -7.46
CA SER A 593 23.63 -33.35 -6.21
C SER A 593 22.49 -34.29 -5.80
N GLN A 594 21.80 -34.91 -6.77
CA GLN A 594 20.71 -35.85 -6.48
C GLN A 594 21.25 -37.26 -6.14
N MET A 595 22.40 -37.60 -6.66
CA MET A 595 23.04 -38.90 -6.44
C MET A 595 23.89 -38.95 -5.16
N ASN A 596 24.48 -37.81 -4.78
CA ASN A 596 25.29 -37.62 -3.60
C ASN A 596 24.58 -36.75 -2.58
N ASN A 597 24.01 -37.30 -1.54
CA ASN A 597 23.18 -36.64 -0.55
C ASN A 597 23.89 -35.62 0.37
N ASP A 598 25.19 -35.38 0.17
CA ASP A 598 25.98 -34.50 1.06
C ASP A 598 25.79 -33.02 0.83
N ILE A 599 25.49 -32.59 -0.41
CA ILE A 599 25.30 -31.19 -0.77
C ILE A 599 23.97 -31.04 -1.52
N ALA A 600 22.95 -30.58 -0.82
CA ALA A 600 21.68 -30.18 -1.44
C ALA A 600 21.83 -28.80 -2.09
N LEU A 601 21.51 -28.69 -3.37
CA LEU A 601 21.54 -27.43 -4.13
C LEU A 601 20.24 -26.66 -3.92
N THR A 602 19.93 -26.42 -2.65
CA THR A 602 18.80 -25.61 -2.19
C THR A 602 19.28 -24.72 -1.05
N GLU A 603 18.88 -23.45 -1.09
CA GLU A 603 19.08 -22.47 -0.03
C GLU A 603 17.76 -21.82 0.33
N THR A 604 17.58 -21.52 1.62
CA THR A 604 16.47 -20.70 2.13
C THR A 604 17.05 -19.62 3.01
N VAL A 605 16.58 -18.40 2.78
CA VAL A 605 16.99 -17.20 3.53
C VAL A 605 15.74 -16.40 3.90
N GLU A 606 15.64 -16.02 5.17
CA GLU A 606 14.76 -15.00 5.66
C GLU A 606 15.62 -13.79 6.07
N GLN A 607 15.22 -12.61 5.63
CA GLN A 607 15.95 -11.36 5.82
C GLN A 607 15.04 -10.30 6.41
N ASN A 608 15.53 -9.57 7.41
CA ASN A 608 14.93 -8.33 7.88
C ASN A 608 15.97 -7.19 7.72
N SER A 609 15.56 -5.96 8.03
CA SER A 609 16.47 -4.82 8.05
C SER A 609 16.27 -3.98 9.30
N VAL A 610 17.37 -3.44 9.80
CA VAL A 610 17.39 -2.43 10.86
C VAL A 610 17.20 -1.01 10.31
N LEU A 611 17.29 -0.86 8.98
CA LEU A 611 17.16 0.41 8.28
C LEU A 611 15.94 0.40 7.34
N SER A 612 15.43 1.58 7.07
CA SER A 612 14.44 1.83 6.01
C SER A 612 14.92 3.05 5.22
N PRO A 613 15.90 2.87 4.31
CA PRO A 613 16.43 4.00 3.55
C PRO A 613 15.32 4.63 2.70
N PRO A 614 15.12 5.96 2.80
CA PRO A 614 14.03 6.60 2.09
C PRO A 614 14.36 6.76 0.60
N PRO A 615 13.46 6.35 -0.30
CA PRO A 615 13.44 6.87 -1.66
C PRO A 615 12.90 8.30 -1.66
N PHE A 616 13.33 9.10 -2.65
CA PHE A 616 12.90 10.48 -2.80
C PHE A 616 12.37 10.76 -4.21
N MET A 617 11.53 11.78 -4.33
CA MET A 617 11.01 12.24 -5.61
C MET A 617 10.84 13.76 -5.62
N ALA A 618 11.19 14.39 -6.73
CA ALA A 618 10.72 15.72 -7.08
C ALA A 618 9.70 15.62 -8.21
N GLY A 619 8.64 16.43 -8.14
CA GLY A 619 7.57 16.47 -9.14
C GLY A 619 7.19 17.90 -9.51
N VAL A 620 7.04 18.15 -10.81
CA VAL A 620 6.52 19.41 -11.35
C VAL A 620 5.27 19.14 -12.16
N ALA A 621 4.16 19.80 -11.81
CA ALA A 621 2.93 19.77 -12.57
C ALA A 621 2.84 21.01 -13.48
N GLU A 622 2.59 20.83 -14.78
CA GLU A 622 2.18 21.88 -15.71
C GLU A 622 0.67 21.78 -15.92
N VAL A 623 -0.07 22.79 -15.45
CA VAL A 623 -1.52 22.80 -15.43
C VAL A 623 -2.07 23.92 -16.32
N GLU A 624 -3.06 23.61 -17.14
CA GLU A 624 -3.86 24.61 -17.87
C GLU A 624 -5.18 24.82 -17.12
N THR A 625 -5.45 26.06 -16.73
CA THR A 625 -6.66 26.44 -15.98
C THR A 625 -7.51 27.39 -16.78
N ASP A 626 -8.80 27.09 -16.91
CA ASP A 626 -9.81 28.01 -17.38
C ASP A 626 -10.38 28.79 -16.18
N LEU A 627 -10.05 30.07 -16.07
CA LEU A 627 -10.47 30.90 -14.94
C LEU A 627 -11.96 31.21 -14.92
N LEU A 628 -12.69 30.98 -16.03
CA LEU A 628 -14.12 31.21 -16.12
C LEU A 628 -14.93 30.00 -15.63
N THR A 629 -14.52 28.81 -16.08
CA THR A 629 -15.20 27.54 -15.73
C THR A 629 -14.62 26.84 -14.50
N GLY A 630 -13.40 27.20 -14.12
CA GLY A 630 -12.64 26.52 -13.07
C GLY A 630 -12.00 25.21 -13.52
N GLU A 631 -12.15 24.80 -14.77
CA GLU A 631 -11.54 23.57 -15.28
C GLU A 631 -10.02 23.66 -15.21
N ALA A 632 -9.39 22.69 -14.53
CA ALA A 632 -7.94 22.56 -14.42
C ALA A 632 -7.51 21.20 -14.98
N GLN A 633 -6.63 21.21 -15.99
CA GLN A 633 -6.12 20.01 -16.64
C GLN A 633 -4.60 19.92 -16.48
N VAL A 634 -4.11 18.80 -16.01
CA VAL A 634 -2.67 18.49 -15.97
C VAL A 634 -2.21 18.15 -17.38
N LEU A 635 -1.51 19.06 -18.03
CA LEU A 635 -0.99 18.85 -19.39
C LEU A 635 0.27 18.00 -19.39
N ASN A 636 1.16 18.26 -18.43
CA ASN A 636 2.40 17.50 -18.25
C ASN A 636 2.66 17.34 -16.76
N PHE A 637 3.17 16.17 -16.39
CA PHE A 637 3.78 15.95 -15.09
C PHE A 637 5.21 15.45 -15.29
N TYR A 638 6.16 16.13 -14.68
CA TYR A 638 7.58 15.80 -14.74
C TYR A 638 8.01 15.27 -13.38
N GLY A 639 8.49 14.04 -13.33
CA GLY A 639 8.94 13.39 -12.10
C GLY A 639 10.35 12.86 -12.21
N SER A 640 11.19 13.17 -11.22
CA SER A 640 12.50 12.57 -11.05
C SER A 640 12.55 11.79 -9.74
N VAL A 641 12.94 10.52 -9.81
CA VAL A 641 12.86 9.55 -8.72
C VAL A 641 14.25 9.08 -8.33
N ASP A 642 14.55 9.15 -7.04
CA ASP A 642 15.68 8.49 -6.39
C ASP A 642 15.19 7.19 -5.72
N CYS A 643 15.30 6.08 -6.42
CA CYS A 643 15.05 4.74 -5.90
C CYS A 643 16.36 3.90 -5.80
N GLY A 644 17.50 4.55 -5.68
CA GLY A 644 18.79 3.87 -5.79
C GLY A 644 18.99 3.31 -7.20
N THR A 645 19.43 2.08 -7.31
CA THR A 645 19.50 1.35 -8.58
C THR A 645 18.13 0.81 -8.98
N PRO A 646 17.49 1.29 -10.06
CA PRO A 646 16.25 0.68 -10.55
C PRO A 646 16.54 -0.71 -11.12
N ILE A 647 16.06 -1.76 -10.47
CA ILE A 647 16.32 -3.15 -10.89
C ILE A 647 15.84 -3.42 -12.31
N ASN A 648 14.65 -2.93 -12.62
CA ASN A 648 14.07 -2.91 -13.97
C ASN A 648 13.54 -1.50 -14.26
N PRO A 649 14.27 -0.67 -15.01
CA PRO A 649 13.91 0.72 -15.25
C PRO A 649 12.52 0.90 -15.87
N HIS A 650 12.13 0.03 -16.81
CA HIS A 650 10.81 0.10 -17.44
C HIS A 650 9.68 -0.17 -16.44
N LEU A 651 9.80 -1.21 -15.62
CA LEU A 651 8.77 -1.52 -14.61
C LEU A 651 8.71 -0.45 -13.52
N ALA A 652 9.86 0.10 -13.10
CA ALA A 652 9.92 1.21 -12.15
C ALA A 652 9.22 2.47 -12.72
N LYS A 653 9.43 2.77 -14.01
CA LYS A 653 8.77 3.88 -14.71
C LYS A 653 7.25 3.68 -14.75
N VAL A 654 6.77 2.50 -15.14
CA VAL A 654 5.32 2.18 -15.17
C VAL A 654 4.69 2.32 -13.77
N GLN A 655 5.40 1.88 -12.72
CA GLN A 655 4.92 2.07 -11.34
C GLN A 655 4.84 3.54 -10.95
N THR A 656 5.79 4.36 -11.39
CA THR A 656 5.80 5.80 -11.14
C THR A 656 4.66 6.49 -11.88
N GLU A 657 4.48 6.22 -13.16
CA GLU A 657 3.38 6.78 -13.96
C GLU A 657 2.01 6.46 -13.36
N GLY A 658 1.79 5.19 -12.94
CA GLY A 658 0.55 4.77 -12.31
C GLY A 658 0.29 5.44 -10.95
N GLY A 659 1.33 5.70 -10.15
CA GLY A 659 1.17 6.40 -8.87
C GLY A 659 0.94 7.90 -9.03
N VAL A 660 1.61 8.52 -9.98
CA VAL A 660 1.36 9.93 -10.35
C VAL A 660 -0.09 10.13 -10.78
N LEU A 661 -0.63 9.20 -11.59
CA LEU A 661 -2.02 9.28 -12.04
C LEU A 661 -3.02 9.19 -10.87
N GLN A 662 -2.79 8.29 -9.91
CA GLN A 662 -3.60 8.22 -8.69
C GLN A 662 -3.51 9.52 -7.87
N GLY A 663 -2.34 10.14 -7.79
CA GLY A 663 -2.16 11.45 -7.14
C GLY A 663 -2.88 12.60 -7.86
N ILE A 664 -2.96 12.57 -9.19
CA ILE A 664 -3.77 13.52 -9.99
C ILE A 664 -5.25 13.34 -9.68
N GLY A 665 -5.74 12.10 -9.63
CA GLY A 665 -7.12 11.79 -9.25
C GLY A 665 -7.49 12.31 -7.87
N MET A 666 -6.65 12.03 -6.87
CA MET A 666 -6.80 12.54 -5.50
C MET A 666 -6.82 14.08 -5.45
N ALA A 667 -6.04 14.74 -6.31
CA ALA A 667 -5.94 16.21 -6.34
C ALA A 667 -7.20 16.89 -6.91
N LEU A 668 -7.81 16.33 -7.97
CA LEU A 668 -8.76 17.05 -8.80
C LEU A 668 -10.18 16.47 -8.81
N MET A 669 -10.39 15.18 -8.51
CA MET A 669 -11.70 14.56 -8.79
C MET A 669 -12.17 13.48 -7.83
N GLU A 670 -11.28 12.74 -7.17
CA GLU A 670 -11.67 11.61 -6.34
C GLU A 670 -12.17 12.04 -4.96
N ASN A 671 -13.31 11.50 -4.56
CA ASN A 671 -13.99 11.90 -3.32
C ASN A 671 -14.94 10.78 -2.87
N VAL A 672 -14.94 10.47 -1.58
CA VAL A 672 -15.97 9.64 -0.92
C VAL A 672 -16.72 10.51 0.08
N THR A 673 -18.03 10.63 -0.10
CA THR A 673 -18.91 11.39 0.78
C THR A 673 -20.05 10.54 1.33
N TYR A 674 -20.64 11.01 2.41
CA TYR A 674 -21.66 10.26 3.13
C TYR A 674 -22.96 11.04 3.25
N SER A 675 -24.07 10.32 3.13
CA SER A 675 -25.38 10.86 3.43
C SER A 675 -25.53 11.18 4.92
N PRO A 676 -26.54 11.99 5.33
CA PRO A 676 -26.85 12.23 6.74
C PRO A 676 -27.18 10.94 7.55
N LYS A 677 -27.31 9.80 6.86
CA LYS A 677 -27.51 8.46 7.47
C LYS A 677 -26.27 7.57 7.40
N GLY A 678 -25.11 8.14 7.07
CA GLY A 678 -23.83 7.41 7.01
C GLY A 678 -23.68 6.45 5.82
N ARG A 679 -24.45 6.61 4.74
CA ARG A 679 -24.32 5.79 3.52
C ARG A 679 -23.44 6.48 2.51
N VAL A 680 -22.55 5.74 1.86
CA VAL A 680 -21.68 6.24 0.79
C VAL A 680 -22.53 6.70 -0.41
N TYR A 681 -22.27 7.90 -0.91
CA TYR A 681 -22.89 8.41 -2.14
C TYR A 681 -22.19 7.87 -3.39
N GLU A 682 -20.85 7.88 -3.42
CA GLU A 682 -20.04 7.47 -4.55
C GLU A 682 -19.85 5.94 -4.55
N ASN A 683 -20.94 5.22 -4.81
CA ASN A 683 -21.00 3.77 -4.69
C ASN A 683 -20.88 3.01 -6.03
N SER A 684 -20.54 3.70 -7.09
CA SER A 684 -20.27 3.13 -8.42
C SER A 684 -19.44 4.10 -9.26
N PHE A 685 -18.89 3.66 -10.39
CA PHE A 685 -18.20 4.54 -11.36
C PHE A 685 -19.09 5.59 -12.04
N MET A 686 -20.40 5.54 -11.79
CA MET A 686 -21.29 6.64 -12.20
C MET A 686 -21.09 7.89 -11.34
N GLN A 687 -20.80 7.72 -10.05
CA GLN A 687 -20.60 8.77 -9.06
C GLN A 687 -19.12 8.98 -8.73
N TYR A 688 -18.38 7.93 -8.48
CA TYR A 688 -16.94 7.97 -8.20
C TYR A 688 -16.16 8.13 -9.51
N LYS A 689 -15.30 9.14 -9.58
CA LYS A 689 -14.56 9.47 -10.78
C LYS A 689 -13.06 9.19 -10.59
N VAL A 690 -12.52 8.31 -11.41
CA VAL A 690 -11.08 8.09 -11.56
C VAL A 690 -10.59 8.75 -12.84
N PRO A 691 -9.35 9.26 -12.91
CA PRO A 691 -8.82 9.84 -14.13
C PRO A 691 -8.81 8.86 -15.29
N SER A 692 -9.40 9.25 -16.41
CA SER A 692 -9.29 8.57 -17.70
C SER A 692 -8.11 9.12 -18.51
N ARG A 693 -7.83 8.53 -19.66
CA ARG A 693 -6.76 9.01 -20.55
C ARG A 693 -7.01 10.43 -21.08
N GLU A 694 -8.24 10.91 -21.07
CA GLU A 694 -8.63 12.24 -21.54
C GLU A 694 -8.42 13.32 -20.48
N ASP A 695 -8.35 12.94 -19.19
CA ASP A 695 -8.27 13.90 -18.07
C ASP A 695 -6.85 14.42 -17.81
N PHE A 696 -5.83 13.81 -18.40
CA PHE A 696 -4.44 14.24 -18.24
C PHE A 696 -3.66 14.14 -19.55
N GLY A 697 -2.55 14.90 -19.64
CA GLY A 697 -1.66 14.88 -20.80
C GLY A 697 -0.55 13.83 -20.69
N HIS A 698 0.71 14.27 -20.59
CA HIS A 698 1.87 13.40 -20.56
C HIS A 698 2.51 13.33 -19.17
N ILE A 699 3.00 12.14 -18.81
CA ILE A 699 3.79 11.91 -17.61
C ILE A 699 5.21 11.58 -18.03
N HIS A 700 6.17 12.43 -17.65
CA HIS A 700 7.58 12.30 -17.97
C HIS A 700 8.34 11.90 -16.72
N ILE A 701 8.94 10.71 -16.74
CA ILE A 701 9.65 10.15 -15.58
C ILE A 701 11.09 9.86 -15.94
N ASP A 702 12.00 10.30 -15.07
CA ASP A 702 13.41 9.97 -15.08
C ASP A 702 13.87 9.51 -13.69
N PHE A 703 15.06 8.90 -13.61
CA PHE A 703 15.64 8.38 -12.38
C PHE A 703 16.95 9.11 -12.09
N ALA A 704 17.06 9.68 -10.89
CA ALA A 704 18.30 10.20 -10.39
C ALA A 704 19.14 9.04 -9.80
N SER A 705 20.44 9.03 -10.08
CA SER A 705 21.32 7.94 -9.66
C SER A 705 21.84 8.16 -8.25
N SER A 706 21.46 7.29 -7.31
CA SER A 706 22.10 7.05 -6.02
C SER A 706 22.41 5.56 -5.86
N TYR A 707 23.12 5.20 -4.80
CA TYR A 707 23.43 3.79 -4.48
C TYR A 707 23.23 3.55 -2.99
N GLU A 708 22.32 2.65 -2.64
CA GLU A 708 22.04 2.29 -1.25
C GLU A 708 22.77 0.99 -0.90
N GLU A 709 23.83 1.07 -0.11
CA GLU A 709 24.68 -0.09 0.21
C GLU A 709 23.93 -1.19 0.98
N SER A 710 22.93 -0.83 1.78
CA SER A 710 22.12 -1.81 2.52
C SER A 710 21.11 -2.54 1.63
N GLY A 711 20.78 -1.99 0.47
CA GLY A 711 19.82 -2.56 -0.48
C GLY A 711 20.45 -3.56 -1.46
N PRO A 712 19.62 -4.44 -2.07
CA PRO A 712 20.11 -5.35 -3.10
C PRO A 712 20.56 -4.56 -4.32
N PHE A 713 21.82 -4.75 -4.75
CA PHE A 713 22.41 -4.05 -5.90
C PHE A 713 22.32 -2.52 -5.83
N GLY A 714 22.19 -1.95 -4.64
CA GLY A 714 22.05 -0.51 -4.42
C GLY A 714 20.64 0.04 -4.59
N ALA A 715 19.61 -0.82 -4.59
CA ALA A 715 18.21 -0.41 -4.77
C ALA A 715 17.55 0.04 -3.46
N LYS A 716 16.65 1.02 -3.59
CA LYS A 716 15.61 1.39 -2.62
C LYS A 716 14.23 1.04 -3.20
N SER A 717 13.18 1.41 -2.50
CA SER A 717 11.81 1.22 -2.99
C SER A 717 11.37 2.31 -3.99
N VAL A 718 10.22 2.07 -4.65
CA VAL A 718 9.56 3.05 -5.51
C VAL A 718 8.04 3.03 -5.36
N GLY A 719 7.48 1.96 -4.78
CA GLY A 719 6.06 1.61 -4.90
C GLY A 719 5.08 2.68 -4.44
N GLU A 720 5.30 3.33 -3.30
CA GLU A 720 4.37 4.26 -2.67
C GLU A 720 4.77 5.74 -2.79
N LEU A 721 6.07 6.01 -2.90
CA LEU A 721 6.63 7.35 -3.02
C LEU A 721 5.87 8.21 -4.05
N VAL A 722 5.58 7.62 -5.17
CA VAL A 722 5.21 8.26 -6.45
C VAL A 722 3.81 8.90 -6.48
N ILE A 723 2.95 8.61 -5.51
CA ILE A 723 1.63 9.25 -5.36
C ILE A 723 1.69 10.58 -4.57
N ASN A 724 2.81 10.86 -3.91
CA ASN A 724 2.88 11.90 -2.90
C ASN A 724 3.05 13.31 -3.49
N THR A 725 3.73 13.46 -4.64
CA THR A 725 4.06 14.77 -5.21
C THR A 725 2.95 15.43 -6.02
N PRO A 726 2.01 14.73 -6.71
CA PRO A 726 1.06 15.38 -7.62
C PRO A 726 0.15 16.39 -6.94
N ALA A 727 -0.48 16.05 -5.81
CA ALA A 727 -1.47 16.91 -5.18
C ALA A 727 -0.90 18.28 -4.77
N PRO A 728 0.22 18.38 -4.04
CA PRO A 728 0.78 19.70 -3.69
C PRO A 728 1.36 20.45 -4.90
N ALA A 729 1.90 19.77 -5.92
CA ALA A 729 2.38 20.42 -7.13
C ALA A 729 1.22 21.00 -7.96
N ILE A 730 0.11 20.28 -8.08
CA ILE A 730 -1.10 20.75 -8.78
C ILE A 730 -1.73 21.92 -8.02
N ALA A 731 -1.86 21.83 -6.70
CA ALA A 731 -2.39 22.91 -5.87
C ALA A 731 -1.57 24.21 -6.01
N ASP A 732 -0.22 24.09 -6.07
CA ASP A 732 0.64 25.23 -6.31
C ASP A 732 0.46 25.82 -7.73
N ALA A 733 0.37 24.97 -8.76
CA ALA A 733 0.10 25.42 -10.12
C ALA A 733 -1.23 26.17 -10.21
N ILE A 734 -2.29 25.68 -9.57
CA ILE A 734 -3.60 26.35 -9.52
C ILE A 734 -3.50 27.70 -8.78
N TYR A 735 -2.70 27.77 -7.70
CA TYR A 735 -2.44 29.06 -7.04
C TYR A 735 -1.76 30.06 -7.97
N GLN A 736 -0.78 29.64 -8.75
CA GLN A 736 -0.10 30.51 -9.72
C GLN A 736 -1.08 31.03 -10.79
N ALA A 737 -2.13 30.26 -11.12
CA ALA A 737 -3.16 30.67 -12.08
C ALA A 737 -4.19 31.65 -11.48
N THR A 738 -4.61 31.41 -10.25
CA THR A 738 -5.78 32.06 -9.63
C THR A 738 -5.42 33.13 -8.60
N GLY A 739 -4.20 33.06 -8.03
CA GLY A 739 -3.79 33.83 -6.86
C GLY A 739 -4.48 33.38 -5.55
N LYS A 740 -5.23 32.27 -5.57
CA LYS A 740 -5.96 31.73 -4.41
C LYS A 740 -5.39 30.36 -4.01
N ARG A 741 -5.20 30.13 -2.73
CA ARG A 741 -4.81 28.82 -2.19
C ARG A 741 -6.04 27.95 -1.94
N PHE A 742 -5.86 26.67 -2.23
CA PHE A 742 -6.82 25.61 -1.92
C PHE A 742 -6.15 24.59 -0.99
N TYR A 743 -6.72 24.44 0.18
CA TYR A 743 -6.20 23.56 1.25
C TYR A 743 -7.02 22.27 1.40
N THR A 744 -8.14 22.17 0.66
CA THR A 744 -9.06 21.02 0.72
C THR A 744 -9.09 20.28 -0.61
N LEU A 745 -8.70 19.00 -0.60
CA LEU A 745 -8.80 18.11 -1.77
C LEU A 745 -10.17 17.39 -1.81
N PRO A 746 -10.66 17.09 -3.01
CA PRO A 746 -10.17 17.50 -4.33
C PRO A 746 -10.41 18.97 -4.62
N ILE A 747 -9.55 19.58 -5.48
CA ILE A 747 -9.71 20.94 -5.98
C ILE A 747 -10.60 20.87 -7.22
N THR A 748 -11.91 20.99 -7.02
CA THR A 748 -12.89 20.86 -8.10
C THR A 748 -13.02 22.13 -8.94
N PRO A 749 -13.57 22.04 -10.16
CA PRO A 749 -13.84 23.22 -10.99
C PRO A 749 -14.70 24.29 -10.29
N GLU A 750 -15.68 23.88 -9.48
CA GLU A 750 -16.53 24.79 -8.71
C GLU A 750 -15.71 25.60 -7.71
N LYS A 751 -14.80 24.95 -6.98
CA LYS A 751 -13.91 25.63 -6.01
C LYS A 751 -13.06 26.68 -6.70
N ILE A 752 -12.48 26.33 -7.86
CA ILE A 752 -11.63 27.24 -8.63
C ILE A 752 -12.44 28.43 -9.17
N ALA A 753 -13.57 28.18 -9.83
CA ALA A 753 -14.42 29.20 -10.43
C ALA A 753 -14.99 30.17 -9.39
N LEU A 754 -15.45 29.66 -8.25
CA LEU A 754 -16.03 30.45 -7.17
C LEU A 754 -14.97 31.04 -6.23
N GLY A 755 -13.76 30.46 -6.23
CA GLY A 755 -12.68 30.82 -5.34
C GLY A 755 -13.00 30.53 -3.87
N ILE A 756 -13.69 29.44 -3.60
CA ILE A 756 -14.04 28.95 -2.26
C ILE A 756 -13.30 27.64 -2.02
N ASP A 757 -12.90 27.40 -0.79
CA ASP A 757 -12.15 26.20 -0.37
C ASP A 757 -12.92 25.39 0.69
N GLU A 758 -14.24 25.38 0.59
CA GLU A 758 -15.13 24.64 1.50
C GLU A 758 -15.63 23.33 0.87
#